data_75063107e99baf623610f9fd545583c3
#
_entry.id   75063107e99baf623610f9fd545583c3
#
_cell.length_a   1.000
_cell.length_b   1.000
_cell.length_c   1.000
_cell.angle_alpha   90.00
_cell.angle_beta   90.00
_cell.angle_gamma   90.00
#
_symmetry.space_group_name_H-M   'P 1'
#
loop_
_entity.id
_entity.type
_entity.pdbx_description
1 polymer ?
#
loop_
_entity_poly.entity_id
_entity_poly.type
_entity_poly.pdbx_seq_one_letter_code
_entity_poly.pdbx_strand_id
1 'polypeptide(L)'
;MHKTLIGRICGALALSLVALMALHAGADESKKQPRIENEGLANEALAIQELSRFQVFVPSLPSDLLPHFEFSLPMNDAIVGVAVDKITMRSDRFKVLVDSGDGTLNEVAPPAIRTYKGALANRPGTTVMGSLLPTGFSGTIHLEDGSTWIVQPLSDFRPEAPKLGQHVSYSSADAIPDGRGCALGRPGFPFSKYRSPLSQAIAAGQQGTEGSNEGGIAGTTPSQIEIGCECDFEFFQKNASSVANTINDVELIVSNVNVIYDRDANITFELGTIVVRSDVADPYAATTIDGRLTEFENKWGSAPESGIYRDISHMFSGYTFSGGTIGIAYLGGVCSGVGGVQYGVVESRYTTTLAYRISLSAHELGHNWNASHCDSQGAAACHIMCSSNGGCGGIAGANLKLDPYSISQITGFLGAIACDFVRPLPVAVPFTDLFSTTTLATARWTYNDGGVANTAASNEPSAPNALNLDSTGANSYDDDQVRTNFILLGGTASATASYKVERIGVESAEILYVEYLNSSLDWVVLNTLTSDGTNQTGFTAYEHSLPTNARHNQFRLRFRTDGNDTGDDWYVDDVNVFVVAVPPPPANDECVEAISVSTGTTAFDSTYATESAFAIPNSCTNSSDGTITRDVWFSYHAPCSGRTTISTCGLAAFDTRVVVYVSSSNCPTAGELVAACNDDFSGCASGTSTASFNSIVGNNYFVRVGGATSGGPGSLAITCVVTCPADVSGDLYVDAADLSMILANWGGSGSGDIDGNGSVDGIDLSVVLAGWGACP
;
A
#
# COMPACT_ATOMS: atom_id res chain seq x y z
N MET A 1 39.86 44.27 45.39
CA MET A 1 38.50 43.77 45.52
C MET A 1 37.59 44.44 44.50
N HIS A 2 37.72 44.10 43.24
CA HIS A 2 36.81 44.57 42.14
C HIS A 2 37.16 43.76 40.90
N LYS A 3 36.68 42.50 40.88
CA LYS A 3 36.76 41.64 39.69
C LYS A 3 35.98 40.34 39.96
N THR A 4 34.68 40.41 40.29
CA THR A 4 33.85 39.20 40.38
C THR A 4 32.34 39.56 40.37
N LEU A 5 31.89 40.42 39.44
CA LEU A 5 30.45 40.66 39.32
C LEU A 5 29.94 40.91 37.86
N ILE A 6 30.74 40.57 36.85
CA ILE A 6 30.32 40.73 35.44
C ILE A 6 30.10 39.37 34.71
N GLY A 7 30.36 38.25 35.39
CA GLY A 7 30.31 36.90 34.80
C GLY A 7 28.97 36.16 34.93
N ARG A 8 27.90 36.74 35.50
CA ARG A 8 26.64 36.02 35.77
C ARG A 8 25.38 36.58 35.11
N ILE A 9 25.50 37.59 34.25
CA ILE A 9 24.31 38.18 33.55
C ILE A 9 24.23 37.77 32.07
N CYS A 10 25.29 37.26 31.48
CA CYS A 10 25.26 36.75 30.09
C CYS A 10 24.84 35.29 29.96
N GLY A 11 24.71 34.53 31.05
CA GLY A 11 24.30 33.12 31.02
C GLY A 11 22.77 32.86 31.01
N ALA A 12 21.97 33.87 31.35
CA ALA A 12 20.51 33.69 31.48
C ALA A 12 19.73 34.18 30.25
N LEU A 13 20.35 34.93 29.32
CA LEU A 13 19.70 35.31 28.07
C LEU A 13 19.95 34.35 26.89
N ALA A 14 20.91 33.46 26.99
CA ALA A 14 21.22 32.47 25.97
C ALA A 14 20.34 31.19 26.07
N LEU A 15 19.77 30.89 27.26
CA LEU A 15 18.86 29.74 27.46
C LEU A 15 17.40 30.04 27.13
N SER A 16 17.01 31.32 27.03
CA SER A 16 15.63 31.67 26.67
C SER A 16 15.39 31.77 25.16
N LEU A 17 16.45 31.88 24.35
CA LEU A 17 16.34 31.89 22.88
C LEU A 17 16.39 30.49 22.26
N VAL A 18 16.91 29.47 22.98
CA VAL A 18 16.92 28.07 22.50
C VAL A 18 15.62 27.35 22.81
N ALA A 19 14.87 27.80 23.82
CA ALA A 19 13.58 27.21 24.16
C ALA A 19 12.39 27.75 23.33
N LEU A 20 12.58 28.84 22.56
CA LEU A 20 11.55 29.40 21.69
C LEU A 20 11.69 28.96 20.21
N MET A 21 12.77 28.27 19.85
CA MET A 21 12.94 27.65 18.51
C MET A 21 12.62 26.16 18.46
N ALA A 22 12.22 25.54 19.57
CA ALA A 22 11.87 24.12 19.64
C ALA A 22 10.35 23.86 19.57
N LEU A 23 9.51 24.88 19.37
CA LEU A 23 8.05 24.77 19.31
C LEU A 23 7.47 25.07 17.92
N HIS A 24 8.31 25.15 16.88
CA HIS A 24 7.88 25.32 15.48
C HIS A 24 8.54 24.33 14.51
N ALA A 25 8.83 23.13 14.94
CA ALA A 25 9.31 22.04 14.09
C ALA A 25 8.38 20.83 14.16
N GLY A 26 7.10 21.09 13.98
CA GLY A 26 6.08 20.09 13.66
C GLY A 26 5.60 20.31 12.23
N ALA A 27 6.54 20.52 11.28
CA ALA A 27 6.23 20.63 9.86
C ALA A 27 6.81 19.41 9.16
N ASP A 28 5.92 18.52 8.78
CA ASP A 28 5.94 17.66 7.60
C ASP A 28 7.34 17.23 7.10
N GLU A 29 7.94 16.21 7.72
CA GLU A 29 9.17 15.57 7.21
C GLU A 29 8.96 14.81 5.88
N SER A 30 7.72 14.68 5.40
CA SER A 30 7.36 13.89 4.21
C SER A 30 7.70 14.54 2.86
N LYS A 31 8.25 15.76 2.83
CA LYS A 31 8.55 16.51 1.58
C LYS A 31 9.99 16.97 1.44
N LYS A 32 10.97 16.31 2.06
CA LYS A 32 12.36 16.61 1.74
C LYS A 32 12.72 15.99 0.39
N GLN A 33 12.92 16.82 -0.63
CA GLN A 33 13.52 16.40 -1.90
C GLN A 33 14.85 15.71 -1.65
N PRO A 34 15.20 14.62 -2.37
CA PRO A 34 16.49 13.96 -2.26
C PRO A 34 17.60 14.95 -2.60
N ARG A 35 18.61 15.00 -1.75
CA ARG A 35 19.77 15.85 -1.95
C ARG A 35 20.70 15.15 -2.94
N ILE A 36 20.84 15.70 -4.15
CA ILE A 36 21.83 15.22 -5.11
C ILE A 36 23.17 15.81 -4.71
N GLU A 37 24.08 14.99 -4.17
CA GLU A 37 25.45 15.40 -3.85
C GLU A 37 26.37 15.22 -5.07
N ASN A 38 26.07 15.92 -6.16
CA ASN A 38 26.92 15.91 -7.37
C ASN A 38 27.86 17.11 -7.49
N GLU A 39 27.92 17.99 -6.49
CA GLU A 39 28.83 19.16 -6.57
C GLU A 39 30.03 19.00 -5.63
N GLY A 40 31.16 18.63 -6.20
CA GLY A 40 32.46 18.97 -5.64
C GLY A 40 33.35 17.89 -5.05
N LEU A 41 33.05 16.59 -5.21
CA LEU A 41 34.03 15.54 -4.92
C LEU A 41 34.70 15.09 -6.23
N ALA A 42 36.02 15.22 -6.31
CA ALA A 42 36.79 14.79 -7.46
C ALA A 42 36.47 13.36 -7.83
N ASN A 43 36.14 13.09 -9.11
CA ASN A 43 35.64 11.84 -9.69
C ASN A 43 36.49 10.58 -9.39
N GLU A 44 37.69 10.69 -8.87
CA GLU A 44 38.56 9.56 -8.51
C GLU A 44 38.23 8.93 -7.15
N ALA A 45 37.54 9.63 -6.24
CA ALA A 45 37.24 9.12 -4.90
C ALA A 45 35.95 8.27 -4.82
N LEU A 46 35.08 8.30 -5.87
CA LEU A 46 33.77 7.64 -5.90
C LEU A 46 33.64 6.55 -6.97
N ALA A 47 34.75 6.08 -7.58
CA ALA A 47 34.66 5.00 -8.58
C ALA A 47 34.16 3.70 -7.94
N ILE A 48 32.99 3.19 -8.37
CA ILE A 48 32.49 1.84 -8.10
C ILE A 48 32.94 0.97 -9.29
N GLN A 49 33.80 -0.01 -9.04
CA GLN A 49 34.40 -0.81 -10.12
C GLN A 49 33.40 -1.66 -10.87
N GLU A 50 32.30 -2.01 -10.22
CA GLU A 50 31.22 -2.85 -10.75
C GLU A 50 30.19 -2.09 -11.59
N LEU A 51 30.28 -0.75 -11.66
CA LEU A 51 29.33 0.09 -12.37
C LEU A 51 29.99 1.06 -13.34
N SER A 52 29.52 1.10 -14.59
CA SER A 52 30.01 2.06 -15.60
C SER A 52 29.42 3.46 -15.43
N ARG A 53 28.18 3.57 -14.93
CA ARG A 53 27.47 4.80 -14.65
C ARG A 53 26.50 4.61 -13.48
N PHE A 54 26.44 5.60 -12.59
CA PHE A 54 25.55 5.59 -11.43
C PHE A 54 25.37 7.01 -10.88
N GLN A 55 24.36 7.16 -10.02
CA GLN A 55 24.10 8.42 -9.29
C GLN A 55 24.05 8.13 -7.79
N VAL A 56 24.72 8.96 -6.99
CA VAL A 56 24.70 8.87 -5.52
C VAL A 56 23.70 9.88 -4.97
N PHE A 57 22.88 9.46 -4.02
CA PHE A 57 21.85 10.30 -3.42
C PHE A 57 21.53 9.84 -1.99
N VAL A 58 20.79 10.66 -1.25
CA VAL A 58 20.29 10.32 0.09
C VAL A 58 18.75 10.34 0.01
N PRO A 59 18.08 9.18 -0.02
CA PRO A 59 16.62 9.13 0.03
C PRO A 59 16.09 9.48 1.43
N SER A 60 14.89 10.06 1.50
CA SER A 60 14.15 10.19 2.75
C SER A 60 13.41 8.88 3.00
N LEU A 61 13.97 7.99 3.81
CA LEU A 61 13.39 6.70 4.16
C LEU A 61 12.84 6.73 5.60
N PRO A 62 11.76 6.01 5.90
CA PRO A 62 11.25 5.91 7.26
C PRO A 62 12.22 5.10 8.14
N SER A 63 12.27 5.43 9.44
CA SER A 63 13.00 4.65 10.44
C SER A 63 12.29 3.35 10.79
N ASP A 64 10.97 3.34 10.67
CA ASP A 64 10.10 2.22 11.04
C ASP A 64 9.60 1.47 9.80
N LEU A 65 9.17 0.23 9.99
CA LEU A 65 8.61 -0.61 8.92
C LEU A 65 7.13 -0.26 8.69
N LEU A 66 6.88 0.90 8.11
CA LEU A 66 5.53 1.38 7.83
C LEU A 66 4.81 0.48 6.82
N PRO A 67 3.46 0.39 6.85
CA PRO A 67 2.68 -0.32 5.85
C PRO A 67 2.83 0.26 4.44
N HIS A 68 3.02 1.57 4.35
CA HIS A 68 3.20 2.34 3.12
C HIS A 68 4.23 3.44 3.35
N PHE A 69 5.08 3.72 2.35
CA PHE A 69 5.91 4.91 2.35
C PHE A 69 6.27 5.37 0.94
N GLU A 70 6.67 6.64 0.87
CA GLU A 70 7.12 7.26 -0.37
C GLU A 70 8.55 7.78 -0.20
N PHE A 71 9.30 7.75 -1.28
CA PHE A 71 10.62 8.39 -1.36
C PHE A 71 10.92 8.82 -2.79
N SER A 72 11.99 9.56 -2.99
CA SER A 72 12.41 9.98 -4.33
C SER A 72 13.84 9.56 -4.61
N LEU A 73 14.14 9.32 -5.88
CA LEU A 73 15.45 8.94 -6.34
C LEU A 73 15.79 9.55 -7.71
N PRO A 74 17.08 9.74 -8.05
CA PRO A 74 17.49 10.16 -9.37
C PRO A 74 17.46 8.98 -10.35
N MET A 75 16.88 9.22 -11.54
CA MET A 75 16.93 8.31 -12.68
C MET A 75 17.26 9.13 -13.93
N ASN A 76 18.40 8.86 -14.57
CA ASN A 76 18.97 9.74 -15.59
C ASN A 76 19.15 11.16 -15.00
N ASP A 77 18.58 12.17 -15.64
CA ASP A 77 18.66 13.58 -15.22
C ASP A 77 17.38 14.06 -14.50
N ALA A 78 16.50 13.14 -14.08
CA ALA A 78 15.24 13.45 -13.44
C ALA A 78 15.15 12.85 -12.02
N ILE A 79 14.47 13.56 -11.12
CA ILE A 79 14.04 13.01 -9.82
C ILE A 79 12.65 12.40 -10.01
N VAL A 80 12.51 11.13 -9.63
CA VAL A 80 11.25 10.41 -9.68
C VAL A 80 10.79 10.03 -8.28
N GLY A 81 9.49 10.15 -8.04
CA GLY A 81 8.86 9.67 -6.80
C GLY A 81 8.58 8.18 -6.90
N VAL A 82 8.69 7.48 -5.79
CA VAL A 82 8.38 6.06 -5.60
C VAL A 82 7.36 5.96 -4.49
N ALA A 83 6.31 5.18 -4.70
CA ALA A 83 5.32 4.82 -3.68
C ALA A 83 5.27 3.30 -3.55
N VAL A 84 5.42 2.78 -2.32
CA VAL A 84 5.48 1.34 -2.07
C VAL A 84 4.67 0.93 -0.85
N ASP A 85 4.01 -0.22 -0.98
CA ASP A 85 3.25 -0.88 0.06
C ASP A 85 3.99 -2.13 0.55
N LYS A 86 3.90 -2.41 1.86
CA LYS A 86 4.46 -3.63 2.44
C LYS A 86 3.74 -4.85 1.88
N ILE A 87 4.50 -5.86 1.47
CA ILE A 87 3.98 -7.15 1.00
C ILE A 87 4.71 -8.30 1.68
N THR A 88 4.14 -9.49 1.62
CA THR A 88 4.82 -10.72 2.00
C THR A 88 4.98 -11.66 0.79
N MET A 89 6.11 -12.34 0.76
CA MET A 89 6.40 -13.45 -0.14
C MET A 89 6.34 -14.79 0.61
N ARG A 90 6.04 -14.75 1.89
CA ARG A 90 5.99 -15.93 2.76
C ARG A 90 4.70 -16.68 2.51
N SER A 91 4.81 -17.99 2.28
CA SER A 91 3.65 -18.87 2.19
C SER A 91 2.96 -18.99 3.56
N ASP A 92 1.78 -19.56 3.57
CA ASP A 92 1.08 -19.86 4.83
C ASP A 92 1.81 -20.91 5.69
N ARG A 93 2.76 -21.66 5.11
CA ARG A 93 3.62 -22.66 5.78
C ARG A 93 5.02 -22.12 6.11
N PHE A 94 5.24 -20.82 5.94
CA PHE A 94 6.57 -20.23 6.10
C PHE A 94 7.18 -20.52 7.48
N LYS A 95 8.40 -21.09 7.46
CA LYS A 95 9.19 -21.38 8.65
C LYS A 95 10.66 -21.01 8.46
N VAL A 96 11.29 -20.62 9.55
CA VAL A 96 12.75 -20.44 9.60
C VAL A 96 13.33 -21.53 10.52
N LEU A 97 14.17 -22.38 9.95
CA LEU A 97 14.85 -23.46 10.68
C LEU A 97 16.34 -23.13 10.75
N VAL A 98 16.94 -23.30 11.93
CA VAL A 98 18.36 -23.01 12.16
C VAL A 98 19.05 -24.30 12.64
N ASP A 99 20.16 -24.67 11.97
CA ASP A 99 21.12 -25.68 12.43
C ASP A 99 22.34 -24.96 12.99
N SER A 100 22.66 -25.23 14.24
CA SER A 100 23.81 -24.66 14.95
C SER A 100 25.00 -25.64 14.99
N GLY A 101 25.10 -26.56 14.01
CA GLY A 101 26.22 -27.48 13.83
C GLY A 101 26.02 -28.85 14.45
N ASP A 102 24.89 -29.14 15.05
CA ASP A 102 24.55 -30.47 15.62
C ASP A 102 23.65 -31.32 14.70
N GLY A 103 23.26 -30.75 13.55
CA GLY A 103 22.36 -31.39 12.58
C GLY A 103 20.89 -31.35 12.94
N THR A 104 20.53 -30.68 14.06
CA THR A 104 19.15 -30.50 14.49
C THR A 104 18.59 -29.20 13.89
N LEU A 105 17.42 -29.29 13.28
CA LEU A 105 16.70 -28.13 12.76
C LEU A 105 15.80 -27.55 13.86
N ASN A 106 16.17 -26.40 14.37
CA ASN A 106 15.39 -25.67 15.39
C ASN A 106 14.57 -24.57 14.75
N GLU A 107 13.26 -24.59 14.92
CA GLU A 107 12.39 -23.53 14.45
C GLU A 107 12.60 -22.25 15.29
N VAL A 108 12.79 -21.12 14.61
CA VAL A 108 12.96 -19.81 15.24
C VAL A 108 11.94 -18.83 14.68
N ALA A 109 11.58 -17.83 15.49
CA ALA A 109 10.66 -16.77 15.04
C ALA A 109 11.23 -16.04 13.83
N PRO A 110 10.45 -15.89 12.74
CA PRO A 110 10.88 -15.15 11.56
C PRO A 110 11.13 -13.68 11.89
N PRO A 111 12.08 -13.02 11.21
CA PRO A 111 12.24 -11.57 11.33
C PRO A 111 11.02 -10.83 10.78
N ALA A 112 10.88 -9.55 11.16
CA ALA A 112 9.82 -8.70 10.63
C ALA A 112 9.91 -8.59 9.09
N ILE A 113 8.77 -8.56 8.42
CA ILE A 113 8.67 -8.42 6.96
C ILE A 113 9.19 -7.05 6.54
N ARG A 114 10.14 -7.04 5.59
CA ARG A 114 10.80 -5.84 5.07
C ARG A 114 10.59 -5.63 3.57
N THR A 115 9.79 -6.47 2.94
CA THR A 115 9.56 -6.47 1.49
C THR A 115 8.44 -5.50 1.12
N TYR A 116 8.66 -4.76 0.05
CA TYR A 116 7.74 -3.74 -0.45
C TYR A 116 7.58 -3.84 -1.97
N LYS A 117 6.35 -3.62 -2.45
CA LYS A 117 6.02 -3.53 -3.89
C LYS A 117 5.23 -2.25 -4.16
N GLY A 118 5.46 -1.64 -5.32
CA GLY A 118 4.73 -0.44 -5.72
C GLY A 118 5.07 0.02 -7.12
N ALA A 119 5.01 1.33 -7.34
CA ALA A 119 5.26 1.94 -8.64
C ALA A 119 5.93 3.31 -8.53
N LEU A 120 6.40 3.84 -9.65
CA LEU A 120 6.78 5.25 -9.75
C LEU A 120 5.52 6.12 -9.70
N ALA A 121 5.61 7.24 -8.98
CA ALA A 121 4.55 8.23 -8.93
C ALA A 121 4.18 8.69 -10.35
N ASN A 122 2.88 8.74 -10.66
CA ASN A 122 2.33 9.08 -11.97
C ASN A 122 2.73 8.16 -13.15
N ARG A 123 3.26 6.95 -12.88
CA ARG A 123 3.61 5.95 -13.88
C ARG A 123 3.13 4.55 -13.45
N PRO A 124 1.81 4.27 -13.50
CA PRO A 124 1.21 3.04 -12.95
C PRO A 124 1.62 1.75 -13.68
N GLY A 125 2.15 1.85 -14.91
CA GLY A 125 2.69 0.70 -15.65
C GLY A 125 4.09 0.24 -15.18
N THR A 126 4.69 0.94 -14.20
CA THR A 126 5.99 0.55 -13.62
C THR A 126 5.82 -0.38 -12.42
N THR A 127 6.83 -1.21 -12.14
CA THR A 127 6.87 -2.03 -10.92
C THR A 127 8.13 -1.74 -10.14
N VAL A 128 7.96 -1.36 -8.88
CA VAL A 128 9.05 -1.27 -7.89
C VAL A 128 8.94 -2.47 -6.97
N MET A 129 10.08 -3.16 -6.74
CA MET A 129 10.18 -4.27 -5.79
C MET A 129 11.47 -4.14 -4.99
N GLY A 130 11.40 -4.26 -3.68
CA GLY A 130 12.60 -4.21 -2.85
C GLY A 130 12.33 -4.41 -1.38
N SER A 131 13.38 -4.24 -0.58
CA SER A 131 13.35 -4.40 0.88
C SER A 131 13.90 -3.18 1.59
N LEU A 132 13.24 -2.74 2.66
CA LEU A 132 13.75 -1.72 3.58
C LEU A 132 14.62 -2.38 4.64
N LEU A 133 15.91 -2.51 4.33
CA LEU A 133 16.91 -3.13 5.18
C LEU A 133 17.44 -2.14 6.23
N PRO A 134 18.13 -2.59 7.29
CA PRO A 134 18.78 -1.68 8.24
C PRO A 134 19.81 -0.73 7.60
N THR A 135 20.34 -1.08 6.44
CA THR A 135 21.28 -0.27 5.65
C THR A 135 20.59 0.72 4.70
N GLY A 136 19.27 0.57 4.48
CA GLY A 136 18.48 1.39 3.57
C GLY A 136 17.63 0.56 2.61
N PHE A 137 17.06 1.18 1.59
CA PHE A 137 16.24 0.50 0.59
C PHE A 137 17.11 -0.16 -0.48
N SER A 138 16.86 -1.44 -0.75
CA SER A 138 17.48 -2.20 -1.84
C SER A 138 16.39 -2.79 -2.72
N GLY A 139 16.48 -2.62 -4.05
CA GLY A 139 15.47 -3.17 -4.95
C GLY A 139 15.62 -2.77 -6.41
N THR A 140 14.63 -3.17 -7.20
CA THR A 140 14.55 -2.91 -8.64
C THR A 140 13.33 -2.07 -9.01
N ILE A 141 13.44 -1.36 -10.12
CA ILE A 141 12.38 -0.57 -10.76
C ILE A 141 12.30 -1.02 -12.22
N HIS A 142 11.23 -1.71 -12.56
CA HIS A 142 10.96 -2.18 -13.91
C HIS A 142 10.08 -1.16 -14.63
N LEU A 143 10.54 -0.66 -15.77
CA LEU A 143 9.84 0.34 -16.56
C LEU A 143 9.01 -0.31 -17.68
N GLU A 144 8.06 0.44 -18.23
CA GLU A 144 7.18 0.01 -19.31
C GLU A 144 7.93 -0.34 -20.62
N ASP A 145 9.08 0.30 -20.86
CA ASP A 145 9.95 0.02 -22.00
C ASP A 145 10.79 -1.27 -21.85
N GLY A 146 10.64 -1.95 -20.72
CA GLY A 146 11.37 -3.14 -20.35
C GLY A 146 12.72 -2.88 -19.68
N SER A 147 13.16 -1.64 -19.55
CA SER A 147 14.40 -1.31 -18.83
C SER A 147 14.24 -1.51 -17.32
N THR A 148 15.34 -1.81 -16.64
CA THR A 148 15.35 -2.01 -15.18
C THR A 148 16.39 -1.13 -14.54
N TRP A 149 15.99 -0.42 -13.50
CA TRP A 149 16.84 0.35 -12.62
C TRP A 149 17.00 -0.33 -11.26
N ILE A 150 18.12 -0.11 -10.64
CA ILE A 150 18.45 -0.67 -9.33
C ILE A 150 18.75 0.46 -8.35
N VAL A 151 18.32 0.26 -7.11
CA VAL A 151 18.65 1.10 -5.96
C VAL A 151 19.30 0.23 -4.90
N GLN A 152 20.45 0.65 -4.39
CA GLN A 152 21.16 -0.03 -3.31
C GLN A 152 21.84 0.99 -2.39
N PRO A 153 22.04 0.67 -1.08
CA PRO A 153 22.92 1.44 -0.22
C PRO A 153 24.35 1.52 -0.79
N LEU A 154 24.98 2.68 -0.71
CA LEU A 154 26.38 2.84 -1.12
C LEU A 154 27.33 1.94 -0.32
N SER A 155 26.96 1.63 0.94
CA SER A 155 27.71 0.70 1.80
C SER A 155 27.83 -0.73 1.26
N ASP A 156 26.96 -1.14 0.32
CA ASP A 156 27.08 -2.45 -0.32
C ASP A 156 28.32 -2.53 -1.22
N PHE A 157 28.69 -1.42 -1.86
CA PHE A 157 29.88 -1.29 -2.72
C PHE A 157 31.11 -0.79 -1.95
N ARG A 158 30.88 -0.03 -0.89
CA ARG A 158 31.90 0.65 -0.08
C ARG A 158 31.63 0.46 1.40
N PRO A 159 32.02 -0.68 2.00
CA PRO A 159 31.78 -0.97 3.41
C PRO A 159 32.40 0.08 4.36
N GLU A 160 33.48 0.75 3.91
CA GLU A 160 34.15 1.82 4.63
C GLU A 160 33.45 3.17 4.51
N ALA A 161 32.54 3.35 3.56
CA ALA A 161 31.80 4.60 3.42
C ALA A 161 30.96 4.86 4.67
N PRO A 162 30.91 6.11 5.16
CA PRO A 162 30.10 6.41 6.32
C PRO A 162 28.64 6.00 6.04
N LYS A 163 28.03 5.27 6.98
CA LYS A 163 26.65 4.77 6.91
C LYS A 163 25.63 5.91 7.05
N LEU A 164 25.76 6.96 6.24
CA LEU A 164 24.96 8.19 6.30
C LEU A 164 23.68 8.11 5.44
N GLY A 165 23.18 6.88 5.16
CA GLY A 165 21.97 6.71 4.35
C GLY A 165 22.16 6.96 2.85
N GLN A 166 23.42 7.08 2.37
CA GLN A 166 23.71 7.24 0.94
C GLN A 166 23.33 5.99 0.15
N HIS A 167 22.71 6.19 -1.00
CA HIS A 167 22.30 5.16 -1.94
C HIS A 167 22.88 5.41 -3.32
N VAL A 168 22.91 4.37 -4.12
CA VAL A 168 23.30 4.39 -5.52
C VAL A 168 22.08 3.99 -6.36
N SER A 169 21.75 4.77 -7.38
CA SER A 169 20.82 4.39 -8.44
C SER A 169 21.55 4.19 -9.75
N TYR A 170 21.25 3.13 -10.46
CA TYR A 170 21.89 2.81 -11.75
C TYR A 170 20.96 1.95 -12.63
N SER A 171 21.13 2.04 -13.96
CA SER A 171 20.49 1.12 -14.89
C SER A 171 21.16 -0.27 -14.80
N SER A 172 20.39 -1.33 -14.91
CA SER A 172 20.99 -2.68 -14.97
C SER A 172 22.03 -2.85 -16.11
N ALA A 173 21.88 -2.07 -17.19
CA ALA A 173 22.86 -2.01 -18.29
C ALA A 173 24.19 -1.39 -17.90
N ASP A 174 24.23 -0.62 -16.85
CA ASP A 174 25.47 0.02 -16.34
C ASP A 174 26.26 -0.89 -15.40
N ALA A 175 25.72 -2.06 -15.04
CA ALA A 175 26.42 -3.06 -14.27
C ALA A 175 27.46 -3.79 -15.13
N ILE A 176 28.71 -3.84 -14.64
CA ILE A 176 29.86 -4.43 -15.38
C ILE A 176 29.92 -5.94 -15.09
N PRO A 177 29.82 -6.82 -16.12
CA PRO A 177 29.91 -8.26 -15.91
C PRO A 177 31.34 -8.67 -15.56
N ASP A 178 31.48 -9.67 -14.69
CA ASP A 178 32.77 -10.26 -14.35
C ASP A 178 33.13 -11.52 -15.16
N GLY A 179 32.26 -11.92 -16.09
CA GLY A 179 32.46 -13.02 -17.02
C GLY A 179 32.23 -14.42 -16.41
N ARG A 180 31.78 -14.51 -15.15
CA ARG A 180 31.40 -15.78 -14.54
C ARG A 180 30.00 -16.22 -14.97
N GLY A 181 29.70 -17.51 -14.86
CA GLY A 181 28.42 -18.03 -15.34
C GLY A 181 28.05 -19.41 -14.80
N CYS A 182 27.03 -19.99 -15.42
CA CYS A 182 26.47 -21.28 -15.07
C CYS A 182 27.37 -22.45 -15.48
N ALA A 183 27.39 -23.52 -14.67
CA ALA A 183 28.16 -24.73 -14.93
C ALA A 183 27.72 -25.47 -16.20
N LEU A 184 26.40 -25.45 -16.47
CA LEU A 184 25.84 -26.15 -17.66
C LEU A 184 26.33 -25.55 -18.98
N GLY A 185 26.86 -24.33 -19.00
CA GLY A 185 27.46 -23.70 -20.19
C GLY A 185 28.89 -24.12 -20.50
N ARG A 186 29.54 -24.94 -19.67
CA ARG A 186 30.94 -25.30 -19.85
C ARG A 186 31.12 -26.37 -20.97
N PRO A 187 32.13 -26.21 -21.85
CA PRO A 187 32.47 -27.22 -22.83
C PRO A 187 32.79 -28.58 -22.16
N GLY A 188 32.12 -29.64 -22.58
CA GLY A 188 32.31 -30.99 -22.06
C GLY A 188 31.59 -31.30 -20.74
N PHE A 189 30.76 -30.37 -20.22
CA PHE A 189 29.93 -30.65 -19.05
C PHE A 189 28.89 -31.74 -19.38
N PRO A 190 28.67 -32.76 -18.50
CA PRO A 190 27.77 -33.88 -18.79
C PRO A 190 26.30 -33.47 -18.63
N PHE A 191 25.79 -32.64 -19.53
CA PHE A 191 24.48 -32.02 -19.50
C PHE A 191 23.31 -33.01 -19.29
N SER A 192 23.42 -34.21 -19.86
CA SER A 192 22.40 -35.25 -19.73
C SER A 192 22.21 -35.76 -18.30
N LYS A 193 23.26 -35.68 -17.46
CA LYS A 193 23.18 -36.05 -16.03
C LYS A 193 22.25 -35.15 -15.24
N TYR A 194 22.08 -33.89 -15.68
CA TYR A 194 21.36 -32.88 -14.97
C TYR A 194 19.94 -32.61 -15.53
N ARG A 195 19.37 -33.59 -16.26
CA ARG A 195 18.00 -33.52 -16.76
C ARG A 195 17.09 -34.48 -15.99
N SER A 196 15.88 -33.97 -15.59
CA SER A 196 14.83 -34.85 -15.08
C SER A 196 14.38 -35.88 -16.16
N PRO A 197 13.75 -36.99 -15.77
CA PRO A 197 13.13 -37.91 -16.71
C PRO A 197 12.11 -37.25 -17.63
N LEU A 198 11.29 -36.31 -17.09
CA LEU A 198 10.33 -35.54 -17.88
C LEU A 198 11.02 -34.61 -18.87
N SER A 199 12.06 -33.90 -18.43
CA SER A 199 12.88 -33.05 -19.32
C SER A 199 13.52 -33.85 -20.47
N GLN A 200 13.97 -35.08 -20.20
CA GLN A 200 14.50 -35.97 -21.24
C GLN A 200 13.40 -36.39 -22.23
N ALA A 201 12.19 -36.70 -21.74
CA ALA A 201 11.07 -37.09 -22.59
C ALA A 201 10.59 -35.92 -23.48
N ILE A 202 10.50 -34.73 -22.94
CA ILE A 202 10.15 -33.52 -23.71
C ILE A 202 11.20 -33.24 -24.78
N ALA A 203 12.48 -33.29 -24.45
CA ALA A 203 13.56 -33.11 -25.42
C ALA A 203 13.55 -34.15 -26.56
N ALA A 204 13.17 -35.37 -26.27
CA ALA A 204 13.04 -36.44 -27.28
C ALA A 204 11.79 -36.22 -28.19
N GLY A 205 10.72 -35.64 -27.68
CA GLY A 205 9.49 -35.36 -28.44
C GLY A 205 9.53 -34.04 -29.24
N GLN A 206 10.33 -33.08 -28.84
CA GLN A 206 10.49 -31.78 -29.53
C GLN A 206 11.32 -31.85 -30.84
N GLN A 207 11.96 -32.96 -31.16
CA GLN A 207 12.61 -33.12 -32.45
C GLN A 207 11.66 -33.22 -33.65
N GLY A 208 10.33 -33.06 -33.43
CA GLY A 208 9.31 -33.22 -34.46
C GLY A 208 8.45 -31.99 -34.79
N THR A 209 8.64 -30.87 -34.10
CA THR A 209 7.82 -29.64 -34.38
C THR A 209 8.66 -28.38 -34.34
N GLU A 210 9.43 -28.14 -35.40
CA GLU A 210 9.78 -26.77 -35.79
C GLU A 210 8.51 -26.13 -36.40
N GLY A 211 7.73 -25.44 -35.61
CA GLY A 211 6.50 -24.80 -36.00
C GLY A 211 6.34 -23.42 -35.39
N SER A 212 6.61 -22.42 -36.25
CA SER A 212 6.15 -21.01 -36.17
C SER A 212 6.48 -20.20 -34.91
N ASN A 213 7.44 -19.28 -35.08
CA ASN A 213 7.60 -18.05 -34.33
C ASN A 213 6.30 -17.20 -34.38
N GLU A 214 5.41 -17.39 -33.45
CA GLU A 214 4.49 -16.33 -33.03
C GLU A 214 4.53 -16.30 -31.52
N GLY A 215 4.73 -15.10 -30.94
CA GLY A 215 4.97 -14.87 -29.51
C GLY A 215 4.00 -15.65 -28.64
N GLY A 216 4.53 -16.65 -27.93
CA GLY A 216 3.78 -17.41 -26.95
C GLY A 216 3.28 -16.45 -25.88
N ILE A 217 1.97 -16.33 -25.77
CA ILE A 217 1.29 -15.74 -24.64
C ILE A 217 1.75 -16.51 -23.40
N ALA A 218 2.29 -15.84 -22.40
CA ALA A 218 2.52 -16.36 -21.06
C ALA A 218 1.34 -17.27 -20.68
N GLY A 219 1.58 -18.39 -20.02
CA GLY A 219 0.52 -19.37 -19.68
C GLY A 219 -0.73 -18.64 -19.19
N THR A 220 -1.88 -18.98 -19.75
CA THR A 220 -3.14 -18.24 -19.49
C THR A 220 -3.61 -18.37 -18.05
N THR A 221 -3.14 -19.40 -17.33
CA THR A 221 -3.47 -19.64 -15.92
C THR A 221 -2.30 -19.17 -15.05
N PRO A 222 -2.54 -18.20 -14.13
CA PRO A 222 -1.53 -17.80 -13.15
C PRO A 222 -1.11 -18.98 -12.29
N SER A 223 0.20 -19.19 -12.14
CA SER A 223 0.75 -20.30 -11.36
C SER A 223 1.55 -19.79 -10.17
N GLN A 224 1.51 -20.52 -9.06
CA GLN A 224 2.24 -20.21 -7.83
C GLN A 224 2.89 -21.47 -7.31
N ILE A 225 4.17 -21.37 -6.92
CA ILE A 225 4.94 -22.48 -6.36
C ILE A 225 5.59 -22.09 -5.05
N GLU A 226 5.79 -23.07 -4.18
CA GLU A 226 6.49 -22.89 -2.91
C GLU A 226 7.96 -23.29 -3.04
N ILE A 227 8.85 -22.33 -2.73
CA ILE A 227 10.30 -22.53 -2.78
C ILE A 227 10.87 -22.77 -1.39
N GLY A 228 11.55 -23.90 -1.21
CA GLY A 228 12.39 -24.18 -0.05
C GLY A 228 13.80 -23.64 -0.26
N CYS A 229 14.34 -22.88 0.69
CA CYS A 229 15.67 -22.29 0.57
C CYS A 229 16.64 -22.88 1.58
N GLU A 230 17.86 -23.13 1.13
CA GLU A 230 19.01 -23.49 1.97
C GLU A 230 20.03 -22.36 1.96
N CYS A 231 20.57 -22.03 3.14
CA CYS A 231 21.65 -21.05 3.32
C CYS A 231 22.82 -21.71 4.03
N ASP A 232 23.95 -21.88 3.33
CA ASP A 232 25.15 -22.46 3.93
C ASP A 232 25.81 -21.50 4.94
N PHE A 233 26.78 -22.02 5.69
CA PHE A 233 27.47 -21.24 6.72
C PHE A 233 28.18 -20.00 6.15
N GLU A 234 28.79 -20.12 4.98
CA GLU A 234 29.48 -19.02 4.34
C GLU A 234 28.50 -17.91 3.90
N PHE A 235 27.28 -18.26 3.49
CA PHE A 235 26.25 -17.25 3.19
C PHE A 235 25.76 -16.55 4.46
N PHE A 236 25.56 -17.32 5.53
CA PHE A 236 25.25 -16.75 6.85
C PHE A 236 26.35 -15.77 7.33
N GLN A 237 27.63 -16.17 7.19
CA GLN A 237 28.76 -15.28 7.52
C GLN A 237 28.76 -13.98 6.69
N LYS A 238 28.53 -14.09 5.38
CA LYS A 238 28.43 -12.91 4.48
C LYS A 238 27.25 -12.01 4.78
N ASN A 239 26.26 -12.49 5.54
CA ASN A 239 25.14 -11.73 6.09
C ASN A 239 25.37 -11.30 7.55
N ALA A 240 26.63 -11.01 7.89
CA ALA A 240 27.08 -10.56 9.21
C ALA A 240 26.78 -11.58 10.34
N SER A 241 26.75 -12.84 10.05
CA SER A 241 26.44 -13.94 10.98
C SER A 241 25.10 -13.68 11.73
N SER A 242 24.09 -13.27 10.99
CA SER A 242 22.77 -12.93 11.51
C SER A 242 21.68 -13.69 10.73
N VAL A 243 20.91 -14.52 11.44
CA VAL A 243 19.74 -15.21 10.86
C VAL A 243 18.79 -14.20 10.21
N ALA A 244 18.47 -13.10 10.89
CA ALA A 244 17.56 -12.09 10.36
C ALA A 244 18.08 -11.45 9.05
N ASN A 245 19.38 -11.13 8.97
CA ASN A 245 19.96 -10.58 7.75
C ASN A 245 19.98 -11.62 6.62
N THR A 246 20.25 -12.88 6.94
CA THR A 246 20.24 -14.00 5.98
C THR A 246 18.86 -14.17 5.37
N ILE A 247 17.81 -14.18 6.19
CA ILE A 247 16.42 -14.25 5.71
C ILE A 247 16.05 -13.02 4.86
N ASN A 248 16.38 -11.81 5.33
CA ASN A 248 16.10 -10.58 4.58
C ASN A 248 16.80 -10.56 3.21
N ASP A 249 17.99 -11.13 3.10
CA ASP A 249 18.73 -11.21 1.84
C ASP A 249 18.09 -12.22 0.88
N VAL A 250 17.64 -13.37 1.38
CA VAL A 250 16.85 -14.35 0.58
C VAL A 250 15.55 -13.70 0.09
N GLU A 251 14.80 -13.05 0.99
CA GLU A 251 13.55 -12.37 0.63
C GLU A 251 13.77 -11.28 -0.42
N LEU A 252 14.85 -10.49 -0.31
CA LEU A 252 15.22 -9.48 -1.29
C LEU A 252 15.44 -10.08 -2.68
N ILE A 253 16.21 -11.17 -2.78
CA ILE A 253 16.50 -11.80 -4.07
C ILE A 253 15.24 -12.46 -4.66
N VAL A 254 14.55 -13.31 -3.88
CA VAL A 254 13.39 -14.06 -4.37
C VAL A 254 12.24 -13.12 -4.77
N SER A 255 12.01 -12.03 -4.02
CA SER A 255 10.96 -11.06 -4.38
C SER A 255 11.23 -10.37 -5.72
N ASN A 256 12.48 -10.05 -6.03
CA ASN A 256 12.85 -9.46 -7.31
C ASN A 256 12.84 -10.49 -8.47
N VAL A 257 13.24 -11.75 -8.21
CA VAL A 257 13.05 -12.86 -9.16
C VAL A 257 11.57 -13.05 -9.48
N ASN A 258 10.72 -12.96 -8.48
CA ASN A 258 9.27 -13.09 -8.62
C ASN A 258 8.68 -12.06 -9.62
N VAL A 259 9.15 -10.82 -9.63
CA VAL A 259 8.71 -9.80 -10.61
C VAL A 259 9.03 -10.25 -12.04
N ILE A 260 10.18 -10.88 -12.25
CA ILE A 260 10.60 -11.35 -13.58
C ILE A 260 9.68 -12.48 -14.06
N TYR A 261 9.47 -13.50 -13.22
CA TYR A 261 8.67 -14.65 -13.58
C TYR A 261 7.18 -14.38 -13.68
N ASP A 262 6.63 -13.53 -12.79
CA ASP A 262 5.23 -13.07 -12.85
C ASP A 262 4.96 -12.33 -14.17
N ARG A 263 5.84 -11.40 -14.55
CA ARG A 263 5.74 -10.61 -15.80
C ARG A 263 5.92 -11.47 -17.06
N ASP A 264 6.94 -12.35 -17.08
CA ASP A 264 7.38 -13.00 -18.31
C ASP A 264 6.70 -14.36 -18.54
N ALA A 265 6.37 -15.11 -17.47
CA ALA A 265 5.85 -16.46 -17.54
C ALA A 265 4.53 -16.67 -16.76
N ASN A 266 4.00 -15.65 -16.09
CA ASN A 266 2.83 -15.72 -15.22
C ASN A 266 2.99 -16.76 -14.08
N ILE A 267 4.22 -16.87 -13.56
CA ILE A 267 4.61 -17.77 -12.46
C ILE A 267 5.05 -16.93 -11.28
N THR A 268 4.55 -17.23 -10.09
CA THR A 268 4.96 -16.59 -8.82
C THR A 268 5.58 -17.62 -7.88
N PHE A 269 6.51 -17.14 -7.05
CA PHE A 269 7.14 -17.90 -5.99
C PHE A 269 6.64 -17.42 -4.64
N GLU A 270 6.34 -18.36 -3.74
CA GLU A 270 6.20 -18.11 -2.31
C GLU A 270 7.36 -18.78 -1.56
N LEU A 271 7.84 -18.10 -0.54
CA LEU A 271 8.84 -18.67 0.36
C LEU A 271 8.18 -19.63 1.36
N GLY A 272 8.55 -20.88 1.29
CA GLY A 272 8.21 -21.88 2.28
C GLY A 272 9.22 -21.90 3.43
N THR A 273 9.92 -23.02 3.63
CA THR A 273 10.92 -23.09 4.69
C THR A 273 12.27 -22.55 4.23
N ILE A 274 12.89 -21.72 5.07
CA ILE A 274 14.29 -21.29 4.91
C ILE A 274 15.12 -21.98 6.00
N VAL A 275 16.10 -22.77 5.60
CA VAL A 275 17.08 -23.41 6.48
C VAL A 275 18.36 -22.57 6.50
N VAL A 276 18.84 -22.20 7.68
CA VAL A 276 20.07 -21.43 7.88
C VAL A 276 21.07 -22.29 8.64
N ARG A 277 22.22 -22.57 8.02
CA ARG A 277 23.36 -23.22 8.70
C ARG A 277 24.19 -22.13 9.36
N SER A 278 24.15 -22.08 10.67
CA SER A 278 24.76 -21.00 11.47
C SER A 278 26.13 -21.37 12.08
N ASP A 279 26.62 -22.58 11.82
CA ASP A 279 27.91 -23.07 12.30
C ASP A 279 28.75 -23.69 11.19
N VAL A 280 30.08 -23.63 11.34
CA VAL A 280 31.07 -24.20 10.39
C VAL A 280 30.97 -25.71 10.22
N ALA A 281 30.31 -26.41 11.12
CA ALA A 281 30.04 -27.85 11.03
C ALA A 281 28.80 -28.14 10.16
N ASP A 282 28.47 -27.26 9.24
CA ASP A 282 27.39 -27.48 8.28
C ASP A 282 27.67 -28.71 7.38
N PRO A 283 26.66 -29.31 6.72
CA PRO A 283 26.82 -30.54 5.95
C PRO A 283 27.50 -30.35 4.59
N TYR A 284 28.09 -29.19 4.30
CA TYR A 284 28.59 -28.79 3.00
C TYR A 284 30.12 -28.64 2.96
N ALA A 285 30.82 -29.56 2.31
CA ALA A 285 32.28 -29.57 2.22
C ALA A 285 32.83 -29.46 0.78
N ALA A 286 31.98 -29.65 -0.23
CA ALA A 286 32.38 -29.62 -1.63
C ALA A 286 32.89 -28.25 -2.06
N THR A 287 34.04 -28.22 -2.72
CA THR A 287 34.68 -26.99 -3.23
C THR A 287 34.31 -26.69 -4.70
N THR A 288 33.55 -27.58 -5.33
CA THR A 288 33.01 -27.41 -6.68
C THR A 288 31.50 -27.29 -6.61
N ILE A 289 30.92 -26.51 -7.51
CA ILE A 289 29.47 -26.21 -7.44
C ILE A 289 28.62 -27.45 -7.74
N ASP A 290 29.07 -28.35 -8.62
CA ASP A 290 28.40 -29.62 -8.91
C ASP A 290 28.48 -30.60 -7.72
N GLY A 291 29.58 -30.59 -6.98
CA GLY A 291 29.70 -31.28 -5.71
C GLY A 291 28.72 -30.73 -4.66
N ARG A 292 28.64 -29.42 -4.53
CA ARG A 292 27.71 -28.73 -3.62
C ARG A 292 26.24 -29.05 -3.96
N LEU A 293 25.87 -29.06 -5.24
CA LEU A 293 24.53 -29.49 -5.68
C LEU A 293 24.24 -30.95 -5.26
N THR A 294 25.23 -31.85 -5.38
CA THR A 294 25.06 -33.26 -4.97
C THR A 294 24.91 -33.36 -3.44
N GLU A 295 25.69 -32.63 -2.67
CA GLU A 295 25.55 -32.57 -1.20
C GLU A 295 24.17 -32.04 -0.80
N PHE A 296 23.68 -30.96 -1.46
CA PHE A 296 22.40 -30.37 -1.23
C PHE A 296 21.24 -31.34 -1.52
N GLU A 297 21.27 -32.02 -2.68
CA GLU A 297 20.31 -33.05 -3.05
C GLU A 297 20.28 -34.18 -2.00
N ASN A 298 21.44 -34.70 -1.58
CA ASN A 298 21.55 -35.77 -0.60
C ASN A 298 20.99 -35.33 0.77
N LYS A 299 21.32 -34.12 1.20
CA LYS A 299 20.89 -33.60 2.51
C LYS A 299 19.37 -33.39 2.55
N TRP A 300 18.81 -32.75 1.54
CA TRP A 300 17.38 -32.50 1.46
C TRP A 300 16.55 -33.70 0.98
N GLY A 301 17.19 -34.75 0.45
CA GLY A 301 16.59 -36.05 0.16
C GLY A 301 16.49 -36.97 1.37
N SER A 302 17.07 -36.62 2.52
CA SER A 302 17.08 -37.38 3.77
C SER A 302 16.51 -36.58 4.93
N ALA A 303 16.03 -37.29 5.97
CA ALA A 303 15.47 -36.66 7.17
C ALA A 303 16.55 -35.86 7.94
N PRO A 304 16.19 -34.74 8.57
CA PRO A 304 14.83 -34.20 8.69
C PRO A 304 14.36 -33.38 7.47
N GLU A 305 15.24 -32.89 6.60
CA GLU A 305 14.92 -31.95 5.52
C GLU A 305 13.98 -32.54 4.45
N SER A 306 13.96 -33.86 4.28
CA SER A 306 13.02 -34.53 3.36
C SER A 306 11.54 -34.33 3.76
N GLY A 307 11.27 -34.00 5.02
CA GLY A 307 9.93 -33.65 5.50
C GLY A 307 9.50 -32.20 5.21
N ILE A 308 10.41 -31.36 4.72
CA ILE A 308 10.09 -29.96 4.39
C ILE A 308 9.29 -29.92 3.09
N TYR A 309 8.07 -29.36 3.14
CA TYR A 309 7.25 -29.15 1.94
C TYR A 309 7.90 -28.12 1.02
N ARG A 310 7.92 -28.43 -0.28
CA ARG A 310 8.42 -27.54 -1.34
C ARG A 310 8.12 -28.12 -2.73
N ASP A 311 7.98 -27.24 -3.70
CA ASP A 311 7.88 -27.59 -5.13
C ASP A 311 9.25 -27.52 -5.80
N ILE A 312 10.16 -26.71 -5.24
CA ILE A 312 11.51 -26.45 -5.72
C ILE A 312 12.43 -26.12 -4.54
N SER A 313 13.71 -26.46 -4.67
CA SER A 313 14.73 -26.18 -3.64
C SER A 313 15.86 -25.32 -4.22
N HIS A 314 16.16 -24.20 -3.58
CA HIS A 314 17.18 -23.27 -4.02
C HIS A 314 18.20 -22.98 -2.92
N MET A 315 19.48 -23.21 -3.18
CA MET A 315 20.55 -22.97 -2.23
C MET A 315 21.25 -21.65 -2.50
N PHE A 316 21.30 -20.81 -1.50
CA PHE A 316 22.11 -19.60 -1.44
C PHE A 316 23.45 -19.93 -0.76
N SER A 317 24.49 -20.11 -1.56
CA SER A 317 25.84 -20.39 -1.04
C SER A 317 26.66 -19.10 -0.95
N GLY A 318 27.38 -18.95 0.14
CA GLY A 318 28.41 -17.94 0.31
C GLY A 318 29.82 -18.43 -0.06
N TYR A 319 29.98 -19.72 -0.34
CA TYR A 319 31.28 -20.30 -0.71
C TYR A 319 31.72 -19.78 -2.08
N THR A 320 33.03 -19.54 -2.23
CA THR A 320 33.61 -19.13 -3.52
C THR A 320 34.09 -20.34 -4.27
N PHE A 321 33.35 -20.74 -5.30
CA PHE A 321 33.66 -21.94 -6.08
C PHE A 321 34.83 -21.74 -7.05
N SER A 322 35.62 -22.80 -7.24
CA SER A 322 36.73 -22.78 -8.18
C SER A 322 36.24 -22.79 -9.63
N GLY A 323 37.03 -22.20 -10.54
CA GLY A 323 36.85 -22.33 -11.98
C GLY A 323 35.80 -21.40 -12.62
N GLY A 324 35.35 -20.33 -11.96
CA GLY A 324 34.50 -19.28 -12.54
C GLY A 324 33.04 -19.70 -12.74
N THR A 325 32.58 -20.76 -12.09
CA THR A 325 31.17 -21.18 -12.07
C THR A 325 30.53 -20.69 -10.79
N ILE A 326 29.40 -19.99 -10.91
CA ILE A 326 28.68 -19.38 -9.82
C ILE A 326 27.26 -19.92 -9.63
N GLY A 327 26.76 -20.75 -10.57
CA GLY A 327 25.43 -21.35 -10.48
C GLY A 327 25.36 -22.72 -11.20
N ILE A 328 24.44 -23.56 -10.74
CA ILE A 328 24.07 -24.85 -11.33
C ILE A 328 22.67 -25.25 -10.85
N ALA A 329 21.86 -25.79 -11.76
CA ALA A 329 20.58 -26.40 -11.39
C ALA A 329 20.23 -27.58 -12.30
N TYR A 330 19.33 -28.44 -11.84
CA TYR A 330 18.76 -29.50 -12.68
C TYR A 330 17.75 -28.92 -13.66
N LEU A 331 17.68 -29.43 -14.88
CA LEU A 331 16.69 -29.08 -15.88
C LEU A 331 15.39 -29.84 -15.67
N GLY A 332 14.27 -29.06 -15.57
CA GLY A 332 12.94 -29.61 -15.43
C GLY A 332 12.75 -30.32 -14.09
N GLY A 333 13.28 -29.75 -13.02
CA GLY A 333 13.24 -30.32 -11.69
C GLY A 333 12.00 -29.97 -10.87
N VAL A 334 11.26 -28.92 -11.25
CA VAL A 334 10.04 -28.50 -10.53
C VAL A 334 9.08 -29.68 -10.42
N CYS A 335 8.49 -29.85 -9.23
CA CYS A 335 7.51 -30.91 -8.97
C CYS A 335 8.06 -32.35 -9.06
N SER A 336 9.34 -32.56 -8.97
CA SER A 336 9.91 -33.93 -9.02
C SER A 336 9.79 -34.70 -7.70
N GLY A 337 9.35 -34.06 -6.63
CA GLY A 337 9.12 -34.67 -5.32
C GLY A 337 10.41 -34.98 -4.53
N VAL A 338 10.24 -35.50 -3.33
CA VAL A 338 11.36 -35.92 -2.47
C VAL A 338 12.14 -37.02 -3.13
N GLY A 339 13.49 -36.86 -3.23
CA GLY A 339 14.36 -37.78 -3.98
C GLY A 339 14.39 -37.53 -5.48
N GLY A 340 13.70 -36.49 -5.97
CA GLY A 340 13.77 -35.97 -7.33
C GLY A 340 14.91 -34.97 -7.52
N VAL A 341 14.90 -34.29 -8.65
CA VAL A 341 15.96 -33.36 -9.10
C VAL A 341 15.55 -31.89 -9.03
N GLN A 342 14.84 -31.50 -8.00
CA GLN A 342 14.26 -30.16 -7.80
C GLN A 342 15.24 -29.16 -7.17
N TYR A 343 16.54 -29.24 -7.49
CA TYR A 343 17.58 -28.50 -6.79
C TYR A 343 18.32 -27.54 -7.71
N GLY A 344 18.72 -26.39 -7.15
CA GLY A 344 19.62 -25.44 -7.74
C GLY A 344 20.51 -24.79 -6.68
N VAL A 345 21.73 -24.40 -7.05
CA VAL A 345 22.73 -23.75 -6.17
C VAL A 345 23.24 -22.50 -6.85
N VAL A 346 23.31 -21.39 -6.08
CA VAL A 346 23.92 -20.13 -6.51
C VAL A 346 24.98 -19.67 -5.52
N GLU A 347 26.13 -19.16 -6.03
CA GLU A 347 27.08 -18.37 -5.25
C GLU A 347 26.51 -16.93 -5.11
N SER A 348 25.52 -16.73 -4.26
CA SER A 348 24.69 -15.50 -4.25
C SER A 348 25.47 -14.22 -3.92
N ARG A 349 26.48 -14.32 -3.04
CA ARG A 349 27.33 -13.18 -2.64
C ARG A 349 28.66 -13.13 -3.37
N TYR A 350 28.70 -13.59 -4.64
CA TYR A 350 29.89 -13.51 -5.48
C TYR A 350 30.18 -12.07 -5.96
N THR A 351 29.15 -11.23 -5.98
CA THR A 351 29.21 -9.81 -6.35
C THR A 351 28.36 -8.98 -5.38
N THR A 352 28.65 -7.69 -5.29
CA THR A 352 27.83 -6.71 -4.55
C THR A 352 26.67 -6.18 -5.38
N THR A 353 26.74 -6.33 -6.71
CA THR A 353 25.73 -5.82 -7.66
C THR A 353 24.43 -6.62 -7.58
N LEU A 354 23.36 -6.01 -7.08
CA LEU A 354 22.05 -6.66 -6.88
C LEU A 354 21.49 -7.22 -8.19
N ALA A 355 21.64 -6.49 -9.32
CA ALA A 355 21.18 -6.94 -10.63
C ALA A 355 21.71 -8.32 -11.00
N TYR A 356 23.00 -8.57 -10.79
CA TYR A 356 23.65 -9.87 -11.12
C TYR A 356 23.26 -10.97 -10.15
N ARG A 357 23.03 -10.66 -8.88
CA ARG A 357 22.55 -11.63 -7.90
C ARG A 357 21.13 -12.11 -8.22
N ILE A 358 20.25 -11.18 -8.60
CA ILE A 358 18.88 -11.48 -9.07
C ILE A 358 18.93 -12.30 -10.36
N SER A 359 19.74 -11.86 -11.35
CA SER A 359 19.90 -12.55 -12.63
C SER A 359 20.36 -14.00 -12.44
N LEU A 360 21.32 -14.25 -11.54
CA LEU A 360 21.83 -15.59 -11.26
C LEU A 360 20.76 -16.51 -10.66
N SER A 361 20.04 -16.06 -9.64
CA SER A 361 18.96 -16.86 -9.04
C SER A 361 17.83 -17.11 -10.03
N ALA A 362 17.45 -16.10 -10.83
CA ALA A 362 16.45 -16.27 -11.89
C ALA A 362 16.90 -17.26 -12.97
N HIS A 363 18.19 -17.27 -13.32
CA HIS A 363 18.79 -18.19 -14.28
C HIS A 363 18.71 -19.66 -13.81
N GLU A 364 19.18 -19.94 -12.61
CA GLU A 364 19.18 -21.33 -12.09
C GLU A 364 17.75 -21.84 -11.87
N LEU A 365 16.84 -21.00 -11.42
CA LEU A 365 15.42 -21.34 -11.36
C LEU A 365 14.82 -21.58 -12.77
N GLY A 366 15.29 -20.88 -13.80
CA GLY A 366 14.92 -21.14 -15.19
C GLY A 366 15.28 -22.54 -15.65
N HIS A 367 16.44 -23.05 -15.25
CA HIS A 367 16.80 -24.45 -15.48
C HIS A 367 15.85 -25.43 -14.79
N ASN A 368 15.49 -25.16 -13.53
CA ASN A 368 14.49 -25.98 -12.85
C ASN A 368 13.13 -25.99 -13.58
N TRP A 369 12.78 -24.92 -14.29
CA TRP A 369 11.64 -24.82 -15.21
C TRP A 369 11.94 -25.33 -16.62
N ASN A 370 13.01 -26.11 -16.83
CA ASN A 370 13.41 -26.73 -18.09
C ASN A 370 13.95 -25.78 -19.17
N ALA A 371 14.24 -24.52 -18.86
CA ALA A 371 14.86 -23.61 -19.81
C ALA A 371 16.34 -23.97 -20.04
N SER A 372 16.73 -24.09 -21.29
CA SER A 372 18.14 -24.26 -21.72
C SER A 372 18.79 -22.88 -21.89
N HIS A 373 20.14 -22.89 -22.07
CA HIS A 373 20.85 -21.66 -22.38
C HIS A 373 20.42 -21.03 -23.72
N CYS A 374 20.37 -19.72 -23.77
CA CYS A 374 19.95 -18.94 -24.92
C CYS A 374 21.06 -18.62 -25.92
N ASP A 375 22.32 -18.98 -25.64
CA ASP A 375 23.51 -18.59 -26.44
C ASP A 375 23.41 -18.94 -27.92
N SER A 376 22.73 -20.02 -28.28
CA SER A 376 22.52 -20.44 -29.68
C SER A 376 21.41 -19.66 -30.41
N GLN A 377 20.61 -18.83 -29.72
CA GLN A 377 19.44 -18.17 -30.29
C GLN A 377 19.76 -16.80 -30.89
N GLY A 378 21.02 -16.38 -30.87
CA GLY A 378 21.50 -15.11 -31.44
C GLY A 378 21.36 -13.92 -30.47
N ALA A 379 21.83 -12.75 -30.92
CA ALA A 379 21.96 -11.56 -30.07
C ALA A 379 20.62 -11.03 -29.49
N ALA A 380 19.50 -11.30 -30.16
CA ALA A 380 18.19 -10.89 -29.67
C ALA A 380 17.70 -11.66 -28.44
N ALA A 381 18.27 -12.85 -28.19
CA ALA A 381 17.96 -13.70 -27.05
C ALA A 381 18.96 -13.56 -25.88
N CYS A 382 19.84 -12.58 -25.93
CA CYS A 382 20.86 -12.34 -24.90
C CYS A 382 20.26 -11.76 -23.62
N HIS A 383 19.62 -12.63 -22.83
CA HIS A 383 18.95 -12.31 -21.58
C HIS A 383 19.41 -13.22 -20.45
N ILE A 384 18.58 -13.37 -19.41
CA ILE A 384 18.91 -14.11 -18.17
C ILE A 384 19.42 -15.53 -18.44
N MET A 385 18.79 -16.26 -19.39
CA MET A 385 19.14 -17.67 -19.61
C MET A 385 20.39 -17.92 -20.47
N CYS A 386 21.18 -16.91 -20.80
CA CYS A 386 22.48 -17.14 -21.44
C CYS A 386 23.52 -17.65 -20.43
N SER A 387 24.47 -18.48 -20.87
CA SER A 387 25.41 -19.22 -20.02
C SER A 387 26.34 -18.32 -19.18
N SER A 388 26.59 -17.10 -19.64
CA SER A 388 27.29 -16.08 -18.87
C SER A 388 26.28 -15.27 -18.06
N ASN A 389 26.49 -15.09 -16.76
CA ASN A 389 25.61 -14.26 -15.94
C ASN A 389 25.67 -12.80 -16.42
N GLY A 390 24.51 -12.27 -16.76
CA GLY A 390 24.38 -10.97 -17.41
C GLY A 390 24.27 -11.05 -18.94
N GLY A 391 24.11 -12.24 -19.53
CA GLY A 391 23.89 -12.44 -20.97
C GLY A 391 25.16 -12.38 -21.82
N CYS A 392 25.02 -12.19 -23.12
CA CYS A 392 26.10 -12.29 -24.12
C CYS A 392 26.98 -11.02 -24.18
N GLY A 393 27.37 -10.45 -23.07
CA GLY A 393 28.20 -9.24 -23.03
C GLY A 393 27.78 -8.24 -21.96
N GLY A 394 27.23 -8.73 -20.91
CA GLY A 394 26.63 -7.99 -19.82
C GLY A 394 25.10 -8.17 -19.78
N ILE A 395 24.40 -7.53 -18.86
CA ILE A 395 22.95 -7.44 -18.91
C ILE A 395 22.62 -6.50 -20.09
N ALA A 396 22.76 -7.01 -21.28
CA ALA A 396 22.66 -6.24 -22.50
C ALA A 396 21.25 -5.71 -22.69
N GLY A 397 21.15 -4.44 -22.99
CA GLY A 397 19.87 -3.80 -23.20
C GLY A 397 19.08 -3.54 -21.94
N ALA A 398 19.73 -3.52 -20.76
CA ALA A 398 19.13 -3.11 -19.49
C ALA A 398 18.00 -4.00 -18.95
N ASN A 399 17.94 -5.29 -19.35
CA ASN A 399 16.73 -6.05 -19.15
C ASN A 399 16.96 -7.30 -18.30
N LEU A 400 16.60 -7.19 -17.02
CA LEU A 400 16.35 -8.38 -16.21
C LEU A 400 15.05 -9.02 -16.71
N LYS A 401 15.13 -9.82 -17.77
CA LYS A 401 13.99 -10.53 -18.36
C LYS A 401 14.38 -11.87 -18.97
N LEU A 402 13.40 -12.74 -19.12
CA LEU A 402 13.51 -13.94 -19.91
C LEU A 402 13.27 -13.61 -21.40
N ASP A 403 13.96 -14.31 -22.28
CA ASP A 403 13.73 -14.21 -23.71
C ASP A 403 12.57 -15.12 -24.17
N PRO A 404 11.96 -14.87 -25.36
CA PRO A 404 10.82 -15.65 -25.83
C PRO A 404 11.09 -17.16 -25.96
N TYR A 405 12.33 -17.57 -26.29
CA TYR A 405 12.70 -18.99 -26.37
C TYR A 405 12.68 -19.64 -24.98
N SER A 406 13.26 -19.01 -24.00
CA SER A 406 13.25 -19.47 -22.60
C SER A 406 11.82 -19.49 -22.03
N ILE A 407 11.01 -18.45 -22.28
CA ILE A 407 9.60 -18.40 -21.89
C ILE A 407 8.83 -19.59 -22.49
N SER A 408 9.03 -19.88 -23.77
CA SER A 408 8.38 -21.02 -24.44
C SER A 408 8.73 -22.36 -23.81
N GLN A 409 9.99 -22.55 -23.39
CA GLN A 409 10.42 -23.77 -22.71
C GLN A 409 9.81 -23.90 -21.31
N ILE A 410 9.79 -22.81 -20.53
CA ILE A 410 9.22 -22.73 -19.19
C ILE A 410 7.72 -23.03 -19.24
N THR A 411 6.97 -22.34 -20.10
CA THR A 411 5.52 -22.52 -20.21
C THR A 411 5.13 -23.87 -20.80
N GLY A 412 5.94 -24.38 -21.74
CA GLY A 412 5.78 -25.74 -22.28
C GLY A 412 5.99 -26.82 -21.22
N PHE A 413 6.98 -26.64 -20.34
CA PHE A 413 7.22 -27.53 -19.21
C PHE A 413 6.10 -27.46 -18.17
N LEU A 414 5.66 -26.25 -17.81
CA LEU A 414 4.51 -26.02 -16.91
C LEU A 414 3.27 -26.77 -17.39
N GLY A 415 2.98 -26.75 -18.70
CA GLY A 415 1.85 -27.48 -19.28
C GLY A 415 2.02 -29.02 -19.30
N ALA A 416 3.23 -29.54 -19.06
CA ALA A 416 3.53 -30.97 -19.07
C ALA A 416 3.61 -31.60 -17.68
N ILE A 417 3.78 -30.83 -16.62
CA ILE A 417 3.82 -31.33 -15.24
C ILE A 417 2.42 -31.53 -14.68
N ALA A 418 2.27 -32.51 -13.76
CA ALA A 418 0.99 -32.91 -13.22
C ALA A 418 0.59 -32.18 -11.91
N CYS A 419 1.43 -31.30 -11.40
CA CYS A 419 1.16 -30.55 -10.18
C CYS A 419 0.17 -29.42 -10.45
N ASP A 420 -0.75 -29.22 -9.53
CA ASP A 420 -1.68 -28.10 -9.58
C ASP A 420 -1.04 -26.89 -8.89
N PHE A 421 -0.63 -25.92 -9.67
CA PHE A 421 -0.01 -24.68 -9.21
C PHE A 421 -0.88 -23.47 -9.45
N VAL A 422 -2.19 -23.64 -9.52
CA VAL A 422 -3.10 -22.51 -9.74
C VAL A 422 -2.94 -21.49 -8.61
N ARG A 423 -2.51 -20.29 -8.97
CA ARG A 423 -2.41 -19.17 -8.03
C ARG A 423 -3.79 -18.72 -7.59
N PRO A 424 -4.13 -18.77 -6.29
CA PRO A 424 -5.36 -18.21 -5.80
C PRO A 424 -5.36 -16.69 -6.01
N LEU A 425 -6.26 -16.19 -6.85
CA LEU A 425 -6.41 -14.74 -7.05
C LEU A 425 -7.15 -14.13 -5.86
N PRO A 426 -6.75 -12.92 -5.41
CA PRO A 426 -7.46 -12.21 -4.36
C PRO A 426 -8.95 -12.07 -4.66
N VAL A 427 -9.78 -12.17 -3.65
CA VAL A 427 -11.24 -12.16 -3.78
C VAL A 427 -11.76 -10.73 -3.63
N ALA A 428 -12.62 -10.30 -4.55
CA ALA A 428 -13.33 -9.03 -4.41
C ALA A 428 -14.44 -9.15 -3.36
N VAL A 429 -14.82 -8.02 -2.74
CA VAL A 429 -15.98 -7.95 -1.86
C VAL A 429 -17.28 -7.88 -2.66
N PRO A 430 -18.38 -8.51 -2.19
CA PRO A 430 -18.46 -9.25 -0.94
C PRO A 430 -17.79 -10.63 -1.01
N PHE A 431 -16.99 -10.96 0.01
CA PHE A 431 -16.57 -12.33 0.27
C PHE A 431 -17.69 -13.02 1.06
N THR A 432 -18.11 -14.20 0.64
CA THR A 432 -19.14 -14.97 1.35
C THR A 432 -18.82 -16.45 1.25
N ASP A 433 -18.83 -17.17 2.36
CA ASP A 433 -18.83 -18.62 2.39
C ASP A 433 -19.94 -19.14 3.32
N LEU A 434 -20.76 -20.04 2.78
CA LEU A 434 -21.89 -20.69 3.44
C LEU A 434 -21.62 -22.19 3.62
N PHE A 435 -20.42 -22.64 3.41
CA PHE A 435 -19.95 -24.03 3.51
C PHE A 435 -20.88 -25.06 2.85
N SER A 436 -21.35 -24.74 1.65
CA SER A 436 -22.32 -25.58 0.91
C SER A 436 -21.77 -26.96 0.51
N THR A 437 -20.48 -27.20 0.65
CA THR A 437 -19.76 -28.45 0.37
C THR A 437 -18.90 -28.85 1.55
N THR A 438 -18.56 -30.15 1.64
CA THR A 438 -17.64 -30.67 2.68
C THR A 438 -16.17 -30.37 2.43
N THR A 439 -15.84 -29.78 1.30
CA THR A 439 -14.47 -29.37 0.95
C THR A 439 -14.39 -27.85 0.93
N LEU A 440 -13.43 -27.28 1.67
CA LEU A 440 -13.14 -25.87 1.62
C LEU A 440 -12.61 -25.49 0.22
N ALA A 441 -13.24 -24.49 -0.40
CA ALA A 441 -12.81 -24.01 -1.71
C ALA A 441 -11.44 -23.31 -1.61
N THR A 442 -10.40 -23.85 -2.24
CA THR A 442 -9.03 -23.31 -2.22
C THR A 442 -8.93 -21.87 -2.75
N ALA A 443 -9.86 -21.47 -3.63
CA ALA A 443 -9.96 -20.07 -4.08
C ALA A 443 -10.41 -19.10 -2.97
N ARG A 444 -11.05 -19.59 -1.90
CA ARG A 444 -11.52 -18.80 -0.74
C ARG A 444 -10.69 -19.02 0.49
N TRP A 445 -10.21 -20.23 0.73
CA TRP A 445 -9.43 -20.66 1.90
C TRP A 445 -8.09 -21.19 1.42
N THR A 446 -7.05 -20.40 1.56
CA THR A 446 -5.70 -20.75 1.06
C THR A 446 -4.88 -21.52 2.07
N TYR A 447 -5.30 -21.52 3.32
CA TYR A 447 -4.70 -22.33 4.38
C TYR A 447 -5.77 -23.04 5.19
N ASN A 448 -5.54 -24.31 5.40
CA ASN A 448 -6.38 -25.19 6.23
C ASN A 448 -5.47 -26.16 6.98
N ASP A 449 -5.50 -26.09 8.31
CA ASP A 449 -4.87 -27.02 9.23
C ASP A 449 -5.94 -27.50 10.21
N GLY A 450 -6.42 -28.72 9.99
CA GLY A 450 -7.45 -29.36 10.80
C GLY A 450 -8.90 -29.06 10.43
N GLY A 451 -9.25 -27.89 9.90
CA GLY A 451 -10.63 -27.49 9.65
C GLY A 451 -11.36 -28.36 8.62
N VAL A 452 -12.57 -28.81 8.95
CA VAL A 452 -13.43 -29.68 8.11
C VAL A 452 -14.84 -29.12 8.02
N ALA A 453 -15.39 -28.99 6.82
CA ALA A 453 -16.82 -28.68 6.68
C ALA A 453 -17.65 -29.96 6.81
N ASN A 454 -18.58 -30.01 7.75
CA ASN A 454 -19.43 -31.19 8.01
C ASN A 454 -20.85 -30.81 8.47
N THR A 455 -21.70 -31.81 8.65
CA THR A 455 -23.12 -31.69 9.04
C THR A 455 -23.37 -31.97 10.52
N ALA A 456 -22.33 -31.89 11.39
CA ALA A 456 -22.47 -32.31 12.79
C ALA A 456 -22.95 -31.18 13.71
N ALA A 457 -22.90 -29.93 13.26
CA ALA A 457 -23.48 -28.79 13.98
C ALA A 457 -25.00 -28.90 14.15
N SER A 458 -25.57 -28.16 15.10
CA SER A 458 -27.02 -28.16 15.31
C SER A 458 -27.66 -26.89 14.74
N ASN A 459 -28.65 -27.07 13.85
CA ASN A 459 -29.43 -25.99 13.23
C ASN A 459 -28.54 -25.01 12.42
N GLU A 460 -27.76 -25.54 11.50
CA GLU A 460 -26.89 -24.75 10.61
C GLU A 460 -27.67 -23.62 9.92
N PRO A 461 -27.18 -22.37 9.99
CA PRO A 461 -27.86 -21.24 9.38
C PRO A 461 -27.96 -21.36 7.86
N SER A 462 -26.93 -21.92 7.23
CA SER A 462 -26.86 -22.20 5.79
C SER A 462 -26.58 -23.69 5.56
N ALA A 463 -27.59 -24.54 5.90
CA ALA A 463 -27.49 -26.00 5.73
C ALA A 463 -26.97 -26.41 4.32
N PRO A 464 -26.23 -27.53 4.17
CA PRO A 464 -26.15 -28.60 5.16
C PRO A 464 -24.89 -28.64 6.03
N ASN A 465 -23.91 -27.79 5.83
CA ASN A 465 -22.63 -27.93 6.54
C ASN A 465 -22.25 -26.63 7.25
N ALA A 466 -21.42 -26.77 8.29
CA ALA A 466 -20.64 -25.69 8.89
C ALA A 466 -19.17 -26.09 8.93
N LEU A 467 -18.27 -25.12 8.97
CA LEU A 467 -16.84 -25.35 9.22
C LEU A 467 -16.66 -25.80 10.67
N ASN A 468 -16.11 -26.98 10.89
CA ASN A 468 -15.73 -27.50 12.19
C ASN A 468 -14.21 -27.33 12.41
N LEU A 469 -13.83 -26.87 13.57
CA LEU A 469 -12.46 -26.76 14.10
C LEU A 469 -12.47 -27.57 15.41
N ASP A 470 -11.82 -28.73 15.43
CA ASP A 470 -11.94 -29.72 16.50
C ASP A 470 -10.59 -30.31 16.96
N SER A 471 -9.47 -29.69 16.60
CA SER A 471 -8.13 -30.14 16.93
C SER A 471 -7.77 -31.56 16.44
N THR A 472 -8.45 -32.07 15.41
CA THR A 472 -8.22 -33.41 14.86
C THR A 472 -7.11 -33.52 13.83
N GLY A 473 -6.31 -32.49 13.62
CA GLY A 473 -5.21 -32.44 12.65
C GLY A 473 -4.14 -33.52 12.85
N ALA A 474 -3.18 -33.59 11.95
CA ALA A 474 -2.07 -34.57 11.95
C ALA A 474 -1.17 -34.48 13.22
N ASN A 475 -1.25 -33.39 13.94
CA ASN A 475 -0.63 -33.14 15.24
C ASN A 475 -1.74 -32.98 16.25
N SER A 476 -2.03 -34.01 16.99
CA SER A 476 -3.10 -34.09 18.01
C SER A 476 -2.97 -33.10 19.19
N TYR A 477 -2.21 -32.03 19.05
CA TYR A 477 -1.99 -30.96 20.04
C TYR A 477 -1.79 -29.57 19.37
N ASP A 478 -2.00 -29.45 18.07
CA ASP A 478 -1.87 -28.18 17.38
C ASP A 478 -3.26 -27.57 17.16
N ASP A 479 -3.35 -26.27 17.39
CA ASP A 479 -4.55 -25.46 17.21
C ASP A 479 -5.06 -25.55 15.77
N ASP A 480 -6.26 -26.06 15.54
CA ASP A 480 -6.90 -26.00 14.23
C ASP A 480 -7.03 -24.57 13.76
N GLN A 481 -6.69 -24.34 12.49
CA GLN A 481 -6.84 -23.02 11.91
C GLN A 481 -7.14 -23.02 10.44
N VAL A 482 -7.95 -22.06 10.02
CA VAL A 482 -8.21 -21.78 8.60
C VAL A 482 -7.97 -20.29 8.32
N ARG A 483 -7.48 -19.99 7.10
CA ARG A 483 -7.23 -18.61 6.66
C ARG A 483 -7.89 -18.37 5.31
N THR A 484 -8.62 -17.27 5.20
CA THR A 484 -9.17 -16.88 3.90
C THR A 484 -8.03 -16.56 2.92
N ASN A 485 -8.36 -16.57 1.64
CA ASN A 485 -7.55 -15.87 0.62
C ASN A 485 -7.50 -14.37 0.93
N PHE A 486 -6.62 -13.63 0.26
CA PHE A 486 -6.62 -12.17 0.31
C PHE A 486 -7.94 -11.61 -0.20
N ILE A 487 -8.51 -10.66 0.56
CA ILE A 487 -9.75 -9.97 0.24
C ILE A 487 -9.43 -8.51 -0.06
N LEU A 488 -9.91 -8.00 -1.19
CA LEU A 488 -9.59 -6.66 -1.68
C LEU A 488 -10.41 -5.60 -0.95
N LEU A 489 -9.83 -4.98 0.08
CA LEU A 489 -10.44 -3.90 0.87
C LEU A 489 -9.77 -2.53 0.70
N GLY A 490 -8.73 -2.43 -0.13
CA GLY A 490 -8.03 -1.18 -0.37
C GLY A 490 -8.95 -0.10 -0.96
N GLY A 491 -8.85 1.12 -0.42
CA GLY A 491 -9.67 2.27 -0.87
C GLY A 491 -11.11 2.28 -0.36
N THR A 492 -11.53 1.30 0.48
CA THR A 492 -12.89 1.30 1.04
C THR A 492 -13.01 2.24 2.25
N ALA A 493 -14.08 3.01 2.31
CA ALA A 493 -14.35 3.92 3.43
C ALA A 493 -14.77 3.16 4.70
N SER A 494 -15.46 2.03 4.53
CA SER A 494 -15.87 1.13 5.63
C SER A 494 -15.93 -0.30 5.13
N ALA A 495 -15.73 -1.26 6.02
CA ALA A 495 -15.93 -2.68 5.75
C ALA A 495 -16.38 -3.37 7.04
N THR A 496 -17.09 -4.48 6.89
CA THR A 496 -17.64 -5.25 7.99
C THR A 496 -17.32 -6.73 7.77
N ALA A 497 -16.92 -7.43 8.83
CA ALA A 497 -16.84 -8.89 8.87
C ALA A 497 -17.98 -9.44 9.73
N SER A 498 -18.70 -10.44 9.24
CA SER A 498 -19.73 -11.15 10.01
C SER A 498 -19.59 -12.64 9.86
N TYR A 499 -19.99 -13.38 10.88
CA TYR A 499 -19.94 -14.82 10.93
C TYR A 499 -20.88 -15.32 12.04
N LYS A 500 -21.16 -16.62 12.03
CA LYS A 500 -21.95 -17.27 13.07
C LYS A 500 -21.15 -18.40 13.69
N VAL A 501 -21.31 -18.61 14.99
CA VAL A 501 -20.54 -19.63 15.73
C VAL A 501 -21.48 -20.43 16.65
N GLU A 502 -21.28 -21.75 16.66
CA GLU A 502 -21.80 -22.68 17.65
C GLU A 502 -20.64 -23.45 18.29
N ARG A 503 -20.73 -23.85 19.56
CA ARG A 503 -19.80 -24.74 20.22
C ARG A 503 -20.49 -25.94 20.83
N ILE A 504 -19.88 -27.11 20.68
CA ILE A 504 -20.37 -28.38 21.23
C ILE A 504 -19.15 -29.13 21.79
N GLY A 505 -19.23 -29.58 23.05
CA GLY A 505 -18.15 -30.34 23.71
C GLY A 505 -17.04 -29.49 24.32
N VAL A 506 -16.88 -28.26 23.89
CA VAL A 506 -15.75 -27.37 24.26
C VAL A 506 -15.71 -27.07 25.77
N GLU A 507 -14.60 -27.37 26.42
CA GLU A 507 -14.41 -27.15 27.86
C GLU A 507 -14.38 -25.65 28.23
N SER A 508 -14.51 -25.40 29.55
CA SER A 508 -14.46 -24.03 30.07
C SER A 508 -13.06 -23.43 29.94
N ALA A 509 -12.99 -22.22 29.42
CA ALA A 509 -11.82 -21.39 29.19
C ALA A 509 -11.10 -21.64 27.86
N GLU A 510 -11.48 -22.63 27.06
CA GLU A 510 -11.01 -22.78 25.68
C GLU A 510 -11.57 -21.72 24.75
N ILE A 511 -10.84 -21.39 23.70
CA ILE A 511 -11.05 -20.16 22.94
C ILE A 511 -11.08 -20.43 21.43
N LEU A 512 -12.04 -19.84 20.74
CA LEU A 512 -11.97 -19.58 19.31
C LEU A 512 -11.51 -18.14 19.10
N TYR A 513 -10.34 -17.96 18.51
CA TYR A 513 -9.84 -16.67 18.06
C TYR A 513 -10.31 -16.37 16.66
N VAL A 514 -10.90 -15.20 16.47
CA VAL A 514 -11.16 -14.63 15.15
C VAL A 514 -10.21 -13.47 14.97
N GLU A 515 -9.36 -13.56 13.95
CA GLU A 515 -8.25 -12.63 13.76
C GLU A 515 -8.25 -12.10 12.32
N TYR A 516 -7.67 -10.94 12.12
CA TYR A 516 -7.45 -10.37 10.78
C TYR A 516 -5.99 -9.97 10.58
N LEU A 517 -5.55 -10.03 9.32
CA LEU A 517 -4.24 -9.54 8.93
C LEU A 517 -4.33 -8.02 8.74
N ASN A 518 -3.55 -7.25 9.52
CA ASN A 518 -3.52 -5.79 9.42
C ASN A 518 -2.61 -5.31 8.26
N SER A 519 -2.57 -4.00 8.00
CA SER A 519 -1.74 -3.41 6.94
C SER A 519 -0.22 -3.50 7.20
N SER A 520 0.19 -3.81 8.43
CA SER A 520 1.59 -4.15 8.77
C SER A 520 1.90 -5.63 8.57
N LEU A 521 0.90 -6.43 8.13
CA LEU A 521 0.94 -7.88 7.93
C LEU A 521 1.15 -8.66 9.22
N ASP A 522 0.60 -8.14 10.33
CA ASP A 522 0.51 -8.83 11.62
C ASP A 522 -0.91 -9.33 11.84
N TRP A 523 -1.06 -10.51 12.45
CA TRP A 523 -2.34 -11.03 12.89
C TRP A 523 -2.82 -10.28 14.14
N VAL A 524 -4.02 -9.73 14.07
CA VAL A 524 -4.66 -8.96 15.15
C VAL A 524 -5.98 -9.59 15.51
N VAL A 525 -6.22 -9.79 16.81
CA VAL A 525 -7.48 -10.34 17.30
C VAL A 525 -8.63 -9.37 17.00
N LEU A 526 -9.62 -9.85 16.25
CA LEU A 526 -10.88 -9.17 15.99
C LEU A 526 -11.92 -9.51 17.07
N ASN A 527 -11.95 -10.80 17.48
CA ASN A 527 -12.84 -11.31 18.52
C ASN A 527 -12.22 -12.50 19.22
N THR A 528 -12.59 -12.69 20.50
CA THR A 528 -12.21 -13.82 21.32
C THR A 528 -13.48 -14.44 21.89
N LEU A 529 -13.76 -15.68 21.52
CA LEU A 529 -14.93 -16.43 21.98
C LEU A 529 -14.46 -17.49 22.98
N THR A 530 -14.68 -17.24 24.26
CA THR A 530 -14.28 -18.16 25.33
C THR A 530 -15.44 -19.06 25.72
N SER A 531 -15.23 -20.36 25.78
CA SER A 531 -16.19 -21.34 26.25
C SER A 531 -16.42 -21.22 27.75
N ASP A 532 -17.66 -21.39 28.19
CA ASP A 532 -18.04 -21.56 29.61
C ASP A 532 -18.23 -23.03 30.00
N GLY A 533 -17.90 -23.97 29.10
CA GLY A 533 -18.04 -25.41 29.30
C GLY A 533 -19.46 -25.93 29.03
N THR A 534 -20.35 -25.12 28.46
CA THR A 534 -21.72 -25.55 28.12
C THR A 534 -21.94 -25.61 26.62
N ASN A 535 -22.63 -26.67 26.14
CA ASN A 535 -22.99 -26.76 24.72
C ASN A 535 -24.01 -25.67 24.35
N GLN A 536 -23.83 -25.09 23.19
CA GLN A 536 -24.86 -24.28 22.54
C GLN A 536 -25.88 -25.16 21.83
N THR A 537 -27.06 -24.64 21.57
CA THR A 537 -28.16 -25.33 20.86
C THR A 537 -28.46 -24.65 19.52
N GLY A 538 -27.51 -23.89 19.01
CA GLY A 538 -27.58 -23.16 17.75
C GLY A 538 -26.58 -22.03 17.70
N PHE A 539 -26.45 -21.45 16.53
CA PHE A 539 -25.46 -20.45 16.21
C PHE A 539 -25.74 -19.06 16.79
N THR A 540 -24.72 -18.42 17.29
CA THR A 540 -24.74 -17.00 17.68
C THR A 540 -24.07 -16.18 16.59
N ALA A 541 -24.73 -15.08 16.16
CA ALA A 541 -24.22 -14.18 15.14
C ALA A 541 -23.29 -13.13 15.73
N TYR A 542 -22.21 -12.85 15.02
CA TYR A 542 -21.23 -11.81 15.33
C TYR A 542 -21.02 -10.92 14.12
N GLU A 543 -20.88 -9.62 14.37
CA GLU A 543 -20.61 -8.61 13.35
C GLU A 543 -19.62 -7.57 13.89
N HIS A 544 -18.58 -7.25 13.11
CA HIS A 544 -17.51 -6.35 13.50
C HIS A 544 -17.20 -5.36 12.39
N SER A 545 -17.26 -4.08 12.70
CA SER A 545 -16.70 -3.05 11.83
C SER A 545 -15.19 -3.19 11.78
N LEU A 546 -14.63 -3.30 10.57
CA LEU A 546 -13.20 -3.46 10.37
C LEU A 546 -12.47 -2.11 10.51
N PRO A 547 -11.41 -2.04 11.32
CA PRO A 547 -10.65 -0.81 11.52
C PRO A 547 -9.89 -0.38 10.25
N THR A 548 -9.36 0.84 10.22
CA THR A 548 -8.67 1.40 9.05
C THR A 548 -7.48 0.54 8.62
N ASN A 549 -6.72 0.00 9.57
CA ASN A 549 -5.57 -0.86 9.29
C ASN A 549 -5.94 -2.27 8.76
N ALA A 550 -7.22 -2.64 8.73
CA ALA A 550 -7.72 -3.85 8.07
C ALA A 550 -8.11 -3.60 6.61
N ARG A 551 -8.27 -2.34 6.19
CA ARG A 551 -8.81 -1.98 4.87
C ARG A 551 -7.71 -1.81 3.82
N HIS A 552 -7.12 -2.94 3.43
CA HIS A 552 -6.07 -3.02 2.41
C HIS A 552 -6.25 -4.29 1.54
N ASN A 553 -5.53 -4.38 0.42
CA ASN A 553 -5.71 -5.47 -0.55
C ASN A 553 -5.07 -6.81 -0.15
N GLN A 554 -4.40 -6.87 0.98
CA GLN A 554 -3.88 -8.09 1.58
C GLN A 554 -4.64 -8.47 2.89
N PHE A 555 -5.88 -7.98 3.05
CA PHE A 555 -6.71 -8.35 4.20
C PHE A 555 -7.07 -9.84 4.13
N ARG A 556 -7.03 -10.52 5.29
CA ARG A 556 -7.45 -11.91 5.47
C ARG A 556 -8.14 -12.06 6.82
N LEU A 557 -9.06 -13.01 6.91
CA LEU A 557 -9.55 -13.52 8.18
C LEU A 557 -8.89 -14.85 8.51
N ARG A 558 -8.71 -15.10 9.82
CA ARG A 558 -8.29 -16.38 10.37
C ARG A 558 -9.22 -16.77 11.51
N PHE A 559 -9.64 -18.03 11.51
CA PHE A 559 -10.28 -18.69 12.65
C PHE A 559 -9.29 -19.70 13.19
N ARG A 560 -9.06 -19.66 14.50
CA ARG A 560 -8.08 -20.54 15.16
C ARG A 560 -8.57 -20.91 16.56
N THR A 561 -8.51 -22.21 16.89
CA THR A 561 -8.84 -22.73 18.22
C THR A 561 -7.59 -22.90 19.07
N ASP A 562 -7.78 -23.07 20.37
CA ASP A 562 -6.78 -23.57 21.32
C ASP A 562 -7.29 -24.83 22.03
N GLY A 563 -8.16 -25.62 21.38
CA GLY A 563 -8.69 -26.87 21.85
C GLY A 563 -7.59 -27.90 22.11
N ASN A 564 -7.90 -28.91 22.91
CA ASN A 564 -6.89 -29.88 23.35
C ASN A 564 -7.35 -31.32 23.15
N ASP A 565 -8.57 -31.56 22.68
CA ASP A 565 -9.04 -32.89 22.26
C ASP A 565 -10.05 -32.82 21.09
N THR A 566 -10.38 -34.01 20.57
CA THR A 566 -11.27 -34.14 19.38
C THR A 566 -12.76 -33.95 19.67
N GLY A 567 -13.11 -33.57 20.88
CA GLY A 567 -14.48 -33.27 21.29
C GLY A 567 -14.78 -31.79 21.39
N ASP A 568 -13.77 -30.94 21.12
CA ASP A 568 -13.84 -29.47 21.27
C ASP A 568 -14.35 -28.81 20.00
N ASP A 569 -15.56 -29.16 19.59
CA ASP A 569 -16.15 -28.72 18.34
C ASP A 569 -16.54 -27.24 18.35
N TRP A 570 -15.79 -26.41 17.62
CA TRP A 570 -16.17 -25.06 17.23
C TRP A 570 -16.69 -25.04 15.78
N TYR A 571 -17.97 -24.76 15.61
CA TYR A 571 -18.60 -24.62 14.30
C TYR A 571 -18.69 -23.16 13.88
N VAL A 572 -18.28 -22.87 12.64
CA VAL A 572 -18.36 -21.53 12.04
C VAL A 572 -19.16 -21.61 10.75
N ASP A 573 -20.12 -20.68 10.55
CA ASP A 573 -20.97 -20.61 9.36
C ASP A 573 -21.24 -19.17 8.95
N ASP A 574 -21.78 -18.97 7.74
CA ASP A 574 -22.17 -17.68 7.19
C ASP A 574 -21.04 -16.62 7.28
N VAL A 575 -19.83 -16.98 6.90
CA VAL A 575 -18.69 -16.05 6.92
C VAL A 575 -18.81 -15.04 5.78
N ASN A 576 -18.89 -13.75 6.15
CA ASN A 576 -18.99 -12.67 5.18
C ASN A 576 -17.99 -11.55 5.49
N VAL A 577 -17.44 -10.95 4.42
CA VAL A 577 -16.75 -9.66 4.46
C VAL A 577 -17.35 -8.78 3.38
N PHE A 578 -17.91 -7.66 3.75
CA PHE A 578 -18.60 -6.77 2.83
C PHE A 578 -18.32 -5.29 3.12
N VAL A 579 -18.50 -4.46 2.11
CA VAL A 579 -18.39 -3.02 2.19
C VAL A 579 -19.78 -2.45 2.36
N VAL A 580 -20.00 -1.68 3.43
CA VAL A 580 -21.21 -0.89 3.54
C VAL A 580 -21.07 0.27 2.55
N ALA A 581 -21.97 0.32 1.58
CA ALA A 581 -21.96 1.41 0.61
C ALA A 581 -22.16 2.73 1.34
N VAL A 582 -21.18 3.61 1.31
CA VAL A 582 -21.38 5.00 1.72
C VAL A 582 -22.23 5.64 0.62
N PRO A 583 -23.37 6.26 0.95
CA PRO A 583 -24.12 7.01 -0.03
C PRO A 583 -23.22 8.00 -0.78
N PRO A 584 -23.43 8.21 -2.08
CA PRO A 584 -22.66 9.20 -2.82
C PRO A 584 -22.84 10.59 -2.20
N PRO A 585 -21.87 11.49 -2.35
CA PRO A 585 -22.03 12.90 -1.97
C PRO A 585 -23.30 13.48 -2.57
N PRO A 586 -23.89 14.52 -1.94
CA PRO A 586 -25.07 15.20 -2.48
C PRO A 586 -24.77 15.85 -3.84
N ALA A 587 -25.79 16.03 -4.67
CA ALA A 587 -25.64 16.54 -6.04
C ALA A 587 -24.99 17.93 -6.13
N ASN A 588 -24.98 18.69 -5.06
CA ASN A 588 -24.38 20.03 -4.93
C ASN A 588 -23.17 20.04 -3.97
N ASP A 589 -22.46 18.91 -3.89
CA ASP A 589 -21.21 18.77 -3.13
C ASP A 589 -20.13 19.73 -3.66
N GLU A 590 -20.00 19.81 -4.98
CA GLU A 590 -19.03 20.69 -5.62
C GLU A 590 -19.70 21.98 -6.15
N CYS A 591 -19.00 23.11 -6.03
CA CYS A 591 -19.52 24.39 -6.48
C CYS A 591 -19.99 24.42 -7.93
N VAL A 592 -19.33 23.66 -8.83
CA VAL A 592 -19.71 23.58 -10.26
C VAL A 592 -21.11 22.96 -10.45
N GLU A 593 -21.60 22.24 -9.46
CA GLU A 593 -22.91 21.59 -9.42
C GLU A 593 -23.88 22.32 -8.45
N ALA A 594 -23.56 23.56 -8.06
CA ALA A 594 -24.34 24.35 -7.13
C ALA A 594 -25.83 24.43 -7.54
N ILE A 595 -26.73 24.08 -6.64
CA ILE A 595 -28.17 24.14 -6.88
C ILE A 595 -28.63 25.58 -6.93
N SER A 596 -29.35 25.92 -8.00
CA SER A 596 -29.97 27.28 -8.12
C SER A 596 -31.11 27.45 -7.13
N VAL A 597 -31.06 28.50 -6.32
CA VAL A 597 -32.05 28.82 -5.30
C VAL A 597 -32.58 30.26 -5.46
N SER A 598 -33.81 30.46 -4.99
CA SER A 598 -34.46 31.76 -4.91
C SER A 598 -34.79 32.09 -3.47
N THR A 599 -35.43 33.25 -3.23
CA THR A 599 -36.00 33.58 -1.91
C THR A 599 -37.00 32.52 -1.46
N GLY A 600 -36.96 32.17 -0.18
CA GLY A 600 -37.73 31.07 0.41
C GLY A 600 -36.84 30.12 1.20
N THR A 601 -37.32 28.92 1.45
CA THR A 601 -36.58 27.88 2.19
C THR A 601 -36.29 26.70 1.29
N THR A 602 -35.01 26.28 1.23
CA THR A 602 -34.54 25.15 0.48
C THR A 602 -33.89 24.10 1.43
N ALA A 603 -34.35 22.89 1.39
CA ALA A 603 -33.74 21.78 2.16
C ALA A 603 -32.40 21.37 1.59
N PHE A 604 -31.49 20.96 2.47
CA PHE A 604 -30.19 20.31 2.08
C PHE A 604 -29.86 19.20 3.05
N ASP A 605 -28.96 18.33 2.63
CA ASP A 605 -28.34 17.32 3.48
C ASP A 605 -26.84 17.23 3.14
N SER A 606 -26.01 17.62 4.08
CA SER A 606 -24.55 17.60 3.98
C SER A 606 -23.91 16.39 4.69
N THR A 607 -24.71 15.38 5.10
CA THR A 607 -24.23 14.22 5.88
C THR A 607 -23.06 13.48 5.18
N TYR A 608 -23.12 13.34 3.86
CA TYR A 608 -22.12 12.66 3.06
C TYR A 608 -21.35 13.58 2.10
N ALA A 609 -21.50 14.91 2.30
CA ALA A 609 -20.74 15.88 1.53
C ALA A 609 -19.24 15.79 1.84
N THR A 610 -18.40 16.09 0.85
CA THR A 610 -16.95 16.22 1.01
C THR A 610 -16.59 17.63 1.48
N GLU A 611 -15.31 17.90 1.69
CA GLU A 611 -14.84 19.25 2.01
C GLU A 611 -14.30 19.91 0.75
N SER A 612 -14.79 21.12 0.43
CA SER A 612 -14.22 21.90 -0.66
C SER A 612 -12.78 22.31 -0.37
N ALA A 613 -11.91 22.22 -1.38
CA ALA A 613 -10.45 22.26 -1.26
C ALA A 613 -9.83 23.56 -0.74
N PHE A 614 -10.59 24.63 -0.46
CA PHE A 614 -10.06 25.91 0.02
C PHE A 614 -10.70 26.38 1.33
N ALA A 615 -9.85 26.97 2.18
CA ALA A 615 -10.26 27.52 3.45
C ALA A 615 -11.14 28.78 3.29
N ILE A 616 -12.06 28.99 4.22
CA ILE A 616 -12.81 30.22 4.34
C ILE A 616 -12.03 31.26 5.20
N PRO A 617 -12.32 32.55 5.11
CA PRO A 617 -11.67 33.53 5.97
C PRO A 617 -11.83 33.19 7.45
N ASN A 618 -10.76 33.31 8.24
CA ASN A 618 -10.79 33.05 9.68
C ASN A 618 -11.81 33.95 10.43
N SER A 619 -12.18 35.11 9.87
CA SER A 619 -13.21 35.97 10.40
C SER A 619 -14.63 35.40 10.25
N CYS A 620 -14.79 34.33 9.48
CA CYS A 620 -16.07 33.66 9.26
C CYS A 620 -16.30 32.49 10.24
N THR A 621 -15.34 32.21 11.12
CA THR A 621 -15.43 31.14 12.12
C THR A 621 -15.14 31.66 13.51
N ASN A 622 -15.90 31.21 14.51
CA ASN A 622 -15.67 31.57 15.91
C ASN A 622 -14.39 30.96 16.47
N SER A 623 -13.99 29.80 15.94
CA SER A 623 -12.73 29.10 16.27
C SER A 623 -11.52 29.72 15.60
N SER A 624 -11.69 30.62 14.61
CA SER A 624 -10.64 31.21 13.79
C SER A 624 -9.78 30.16 13.05
N ASP A 625 -10.34 29.00 12.76
CA ASP A 625 -9.69 27.88 12.08
C ASP A 625 -9.81 27.91 10.55
N GLY A 626 -10.69 28.78 10.00
CA GLY A 626 -10.88 28.91 8.56
C GLY A 626 -11.43 27.65 7.87
N THR A 627 -12.00 26.70 8.61
CA THR A 627 -12.54 25.46 8.07
C THR A 627 -14.05 25.50 7.89
N ILE A 628 -14.59 24.65 7.05
CA ILE A 628 -16.01 24.32 6.92
C ILE A 628 -16.08 22.85 6.47
N THR A 629 -16.72 22.04 7.29
CA THR A 629 -16.73 20.57 7.12
C THR A 629 -18.00 20.13 6.41
N ARG A 630 -17.89 19.21 5.46
CA ARG A 630 -19.02 18.62 4.74
C ARG A 630 -19.95 19.67 4.16
N ASP A 631 -19.44 20.47 3.24
CA ASP A 631 -20.15 21.59 2.68
C ASP A 631 -20.90 21.28 1.38
N VAL A 632 -21.98 22.00 1.16
CA VAL A 632 -22.79 21.96 -0.06
C VAL A 632 -22.96 23.39 -0.62
N TRP A 633 -23.20 23.48 -1.93
CA TRP A 633 -23.18 24.71 -2.67
C TRP A 633 -24.54 25.07 -3.27
N PHE A 634 -24.86 26.38 -3.21
CA PHE A 634 -26.03 26.97 -3.85
C PHE A 634 -25.64 28.18 -4.67
N SER A 635 -26.34 28.38 -5.77
CA SER A 635 -26.25 29.55 -6.64
C SER A 635 -27.51 30.40 -6.47
N TYR A 636 -27.34 31.58 -5.87
CA TYR A 636 -28.44 32.50 -5.62
C TYR A 636 -28.39 33.66 -6.60
N HIS A 637 -29.47 33.82 -7.40
CA HIS A 637 -29.66 34.96 -8.28
C HIS A 637 -30.57 35.99 -7.57
N ALA A 638 -30.03 37.16 -7.26
CA ALA A 638 -30.73 38.15 -6.45
C ALA A 638 -31.94 38.76 -7.19
N PRO A 639 -33.16 38.59 -6.68
CA PRO A 639 -34.35 39.17 -7.29
C PRO A 639 -34.57 40.65 -6.93
N CYS A 640 -33.82 41.17 -5.99
CA CYS A 640 -33.95 42.53 -5.53
C CYS A 640 -32.59 43.18 -5.18
N SER A 641 -32.52 44.51 -5.29
CA SER A 641 -31.46 45.30 -4.66
C SER A 641 -31.90 45.64 -3.24
N GLY A 642 -31.14 45.21 -2.24
CA GLY A 642 -31.50 45.42 -0.85
C GLY A 642 -30.83 44.44 0.10
N ARG A 643 -31.34 44.37 1.30
CA ARG A 643 -30.80 43.51 2.35
C ARG A 643 -31.20 42.05 2.10
N THR A 644 -30.25 41.25 1.67
CA THR A 644 -30.40 39.78 1.57
C THR A 644 -29.91 39.14 2.86
N THR A 645 -30.72 38.23 3.42
CA THR A 645 -30.36 37.42 4.58
C THR A 645 -30.43 35.94 4.19
N ILE A 646 -29.36 35.21 4.48
CA ILE A 646 -29.23 33.78 4.29
C ILE A 646 -29.04 33.14 5.65
N SER A 647 -29.91 32.19 6.01
CA SER A 647 -30.00 31.69 7.38
C SER A 647 -30.28 30.19 7.45
N THR A 648 -29.60 29.53 8.36
CA THR A 648 -29.88 28.17 8.85
C THR A 648 -30.45 28.20 10.27
N CYS A 649 -30.71 29.38 10.84
CA CYS A 649 -31.11 29.60 12.23
C CYS A 649 -32.37 28.80 12.61
N GLY A 650 -32.23 27.83 13.50
CA GLY A 650 -33.31 26.91 13.90
C GLY A 650 -33.76 25.93 12.79
N LEU A 651 -33.04 25.87 11.69
CA LEU A 651 -33.38 25.05 10.53
C LEU A 651 -32.40 23.86 10.30
N ALA A 652 -31.42 23.71 11.18
CA ALA A 652 -30.51 22.56 11.23
C ALA A 652 -30.32 22.11 12.70
N ALA A 653 -30.03 20.81 12.88
CA ALA A 653 -29.78 20.23 14.21
C ALA A 653 -28.29 20.19 14.57
N PHE A 654 -27.42 20.66 13.70
CA PHE A 654 -25.97 20.71 13.86
C PHE A 654 -25.45 22.14 13.72
N ASP A 655 -24.27 22.39 14.23
CA ASP A 655 -23.56 23.66 14.18
C ASP A 655 -23.15 23.96 12.73
N THR A 656 -23.78 25.02 12.15
CA THR A 656 -23.61 25.34 10.73
C THR A 656 -22.74 26.57 10.50
N ARG A 657 -21.97 26.53 9.40
CA ARG A 657 -21.22 27.66 8.84
C ARG A 657 -21.82 28.07 7.50
N VAL A 658 -22.04 29.34 7.30
CA VAL A 658 -22.56 29.90 6.05
C VAL A 658 -21.61 30.96 5.53
N VAL A 659 -21.21 30.81 4.24
CA VAL A 659 -20.35 31.78 3.55
C VAL A 659 -20.99 32.16 2.22
N VAL A 660 -21.03 33.44 1.91
CA VAL A 660 -21.60 34.01 0.68
C VAL A 660 -20.50 34.69 -0.11
N TYR A 661 -20.29 34.27 -1.34
CA TYR A 661 -19.29 34.81 -2.25
C TYR A 661 -19.93 35.67 -3.33
N VAL A 662 -19.28 36.80 -3.70
CA VAL A 662 -19.64 37.63 -4.84
C VAL A 662 -18.93 37.03 -6.07
N SER A 663 -19.68 36.42 -6.98
CA SER A 663 -19.09 35.91 -8.23
C SER A 663 -20.06 36.10 -9.38
N SER A 664 -19.55 36.58 -10.50
CA SER A 664 -20.39 36.91 -11.66
C SER A 664 -20.79 35.71 -12.53
N SER A 665 -20.05 34.60 -12.51
CA SER A 665 -20.34 33.44 -13.37
C SER A 665 -19.57 32.16 -13.07
N ASN A 666 -18.54 32.19 -12.22
CA ASN A 666 -17.69 31.02 -11.96
C ASN A 666 -17.65 30.70 -10.47
N CYS A 667 -17.37 29.47 -10.14
CA CYS A 667 -17.14 29.06 -8.76
C CYS A 667 -16.05 29.89 -8.09
N PRO A 668 -16.22 30.29 -6.83
CA PRO A 668 -15.20 31.02 -6.09
C PRO A 668 -13.93 30.19 -5.92
N THR A 669 -12.81 30.87 -5.85
CA THR A 669 -11.48 30.31 -5.61
C THR A 669 -10.91 30.84 -4.29
N ALA A 670 -9.78 30.27 -3.84
CA ALA A 670 -9.12 30.75 -2.63
C ALA A 670 -8.80 32.26 -2.69
N GLY A 671 -9.27 33.02 -1.70
CA GLY A 671 -9.06 34.45 -1.61
C GLY A 671 -10.11 35.33 -2.32
N GLU A 672 -11.20 34.75 -2.85
CA GLU A 672 -12.31 35.49 -3.43
C GLU A 672 -13.08 36.33 -2.38
N LEU A 673 -13.76 37.36 -2.89
CA LEU A 673 -14.47 38.33 -2.06
C LEU A 673 -15.70 37.67 -1.40
N VAL A 674 -15.70 37.62 -0.09
CA VAL A 674 -16.82 37.18 0.73
C VAL A 674 -17.79 38.37 0.96
N ALA A 675 -19.04 38.22 0.51
CA ALA A 675 -20.07 39.20 0.73
C ALA A 675 -20.59 39.24 2.20
N ALA A 676 -20.72 38.03 2.77
CA ALA A 676 -21.08 37.83 4.17
C ALA A 676 -20.74 36.42 4.60
N CYS A 677 -20.51 36.21 5.87
CA CYS A 677 -20.38 34.89 6.48
C CYS A 677 -20.75 34.90 7.96
N ASN A 678 -21.07 33.74 8.50
CA ASN A 678 -21.36 33.58 9.92
C ASN A 678 -21.10 32.12 10.34
N ASP A 679 -20.65 31.93 11.58
CA ASP A 679 -20.50 30.66 12.29
C ASP A 679 -21.68 30.53 13.28
N ASP A 680 -21.65 31.17 14.41
CA ASP A 680 -22.73 31.18 15.41
C ASP A 680 -23.50 32.52 15.37
N PHE A 681 -24.80 32.49 15.09
CA PHE A 681 -25.61 33.71 15.19
C PHE A 681 -26.28 33.81 16.57
N SER A 682 -26.06 34.92 17.24
CA SER A 682 -26.63 35.16 18.58
C SER A 682 -28.15 35.03 18.59
N GLY A 683 -28.68 34.06 19.35
CA GLY A 683 -30.10 33.75 19.44
C GLY A 683 -30.58 32.58 18.59
N CYS A 684 -29.71 31.97 17.77
CA CYS A 684 -30.00 30.74 17.07
C CYS A 684 -29.61 29.51 17.92
N ALA A 685 -30.43 28.45 17.84
CA ALA A 685 -30.13 27.19 18.53
C ALA A 685 -29.07 26.40 17.81
N SER A 686 -28.34 25.52 18.51
CA SER A 686 -27.38 24.53 17.97
C SER A 686 -26.23 25.11 17.14
N GLY A 687 -25.81 26.38 17.40
CA GLY A 687 -24.73 27.01 16.63
C GLY A 687 -25.12 27.31 15.17
N THR A 688 -26.43 27.48 14.89
CA THR A 688 -26.86 27.75 13.51
C THR A 688 -26.62 29.21 13.11
N SER A 689 -26.39 29.44 11.80
CA SER A 689 -25.81 30.65 11.24
C SER A 689 -26.82 31.55 10.54
N THR A 690 -26.54 32.86 10.54
CA THR A 690 -27.27 33.85 9.74
C THR A 690 -26.30 34.89 9.18
N ALA A 691 -26.18 34.96 7.87
CA ALA A 691 -25.35 35.92 7.14
C ALA A 691 -26.24 36.94 6.40
N SER A 692 -25.91 38.22 6.47
CA SER A 692 -26.66 39.27 5.79
C SER A 692 -25.73 40.20 5.01
N PHE A 693 -26.13 40.58 3.80
CA PHE A 693 -25.37 41.48 2.92
C PHE A 693 -26.34 42.32 2.06
N ASN A 694 -25.81 43.35 1.42
CA ASN A 694 -26.59 44.13 0.45
C ASN A 694 -26.43 43.49 -0.94
N SER A 695 -27.47 42.90 -1.48
CA SER A 695 -27.51 42.33 -2.81
C SER A 695 -27.84 43.41 -3.87
N ILE A 696 -27.45 43.11 -5.11
CA ILE A 696 -27.82 43.92 -6.29
C ILE A 696 -28.65 43.00 -7.20
N VAL A 697 -29.83 43.50 -7.63
CA VAL A 697 -30.75 42.79 -8.52
C VAL A 697 -30.01 42.30 -9.77
N GLY A 698 -30.19 41.01 -10.14
CA GLY A 698 -29.57 40.42 -11.31
C GLY A 698 -28.17 39.86 -11.07
N ASN A 699 -27.53 40.14 -9.93
CA ASN A 699 -26.22 39.53 -9.61
C ASN A 699 -26.38 38.11 -9.06
N ASN A 700 -25.37 37.29 -9.34
CA ASN A 700 -25.25 35.97 -8.80
C ASN A 700 -24.34 35.94 -7.57
N TYR A 701 -24.72 35.13 -6.60
CA TYR A 701 -23.98 34.87 -5.38
C TYR A 701 -23.86 33.35 -5.17
N PHE A 702 -22.68 32.88 -4.80
CA PHE A 702 -22.53 31.50 -4.39
C PHE A 702 -22.61 31.41 -2.87
N VAL A 703 -23.39 30.44 -2.41
CA VAL A 703 -23.58 30.17 -0.98
C VAL A 703 -23.01 28.83 -0.66
N ARG A 704 -22.04 28.78 0.23
CA ARG A 704 -21.42 27.57 0.78
C ARG A 704 -21.98 27.34 2.18
N VAL A 705 -22.54 26.16 2.43
CA VAL A 705 -23.16 25.78 3.72
C VAL A 705 -22.60 24.46 4.15
N GLY A 706 -22.03 24.37 5.34
CA GLY A 706 -21.50 23.15 5.93
C GLY A 706 -21.52 23.27 7.46
N GLY A 707 -20.77 22.43 8.13
CA GLY A 707 -20.68 22.44 9.59
C GLY A 707 -19.34 22.91 10.15
N ALA A 708 -19.32 23.20 11.44
CA ALA A 708 -18.09 23.46 12.18
C ALA A 708 -17.28 22.16 12.38
N THR A 709 -17.95 21.05 12.69
CA THR A 709 -17.29 19.74 12.99
C THR A 709 -17.98 18.55 12.35
N SER A 710 -19.22 18.69 11.86
CA SER A 710 -20.03 17.61 11.28
C SER A 710 -21.01 18.18 10.27
N GLY A 711 -21.47 17.38 9.30
CA GLY A 711 -22.57 17.68 8.41
C GLY A 711 -23.87 17.03 8.88
N GLY A 712 -24.97 17.37 8.20
CA GLY A 712 -26.29 16.82 8.49
C GLY A 712 -27.39 17.40 7.61
N PRO A 713 -28.66 16.96 7.81
CA PRO A 713 -29.80 17.54 7.16
C PRO A 713 -30.16 18.90 7.77
N GLY A 714 -30.57 19.84 6.90
CA GLY A 714 -30.97 21.17 7.30
C GLY A 714 -31.77 21.87 6.22
N SER A 715 -32.11 23.16 6.46
CA SER A 715 -32.72 24.03 5.47
C SER A 715 -32.03 25.40 5.46
N LEU A 716 -31.96 25.99 4.28
CA LEU A 716 -31.41 27.30 4.01
C LEU A 716 -32.58 28.25 3.70
N ALA A 717 -32.82 29.24 4.53
CA ALA A 717 -33.80 30.26 4.28
C ALA A 717 -33.14 31.53 3.69
N ILE A 718 -33.68 32.01 2.59
CA ILE A 718 -33.18 33.21 1.89
C ILE A 718 -34.30 34.22 1.81
N THR A 719 -34.04 35.44 2.29
CA THR A 719 -34.95 36.59 2.17
C THR A 719 -34.21 37.75 1.50
N CYS A 720 -34.92 38.49 0.64
CA CYS A 720 -34.43 39.74 0.08
C CYS A 720 -35.44 40.83 0.40
N VAL A 721 -35.00 41.84 1.11
CA VAL A 721 -35.83 43.01 1.46
C VAL A 721 -35.28 44.19 0.70
N VAL A 722 -36.13 44.76 -0.17
CA VAL A 722 -35.78 45.98 -0.90
C VAL A 722 -35.48 47.08 0.11
N THR A 723 -34.31 47.66 0.02
CA THR A 723 -33.97 48.86 0.78
C THR A 723 -34.07 50.04 -0.16
N CYS A 724 -34.96 50.92 0.11
CA CYS A 724 -35.13 52.19 -0.60
C CYS A 724 -34.74 53.29 0.40
N PRO A 725 -33.42 53.58 0.55
CA PRO A 725 -32.97 54.55 1.55
C PRO A 725 -33.55 55.96 1.36
N ALA A 726 -33.95 56.28 0.12
CA ALA A 726 -34.58 57.54 -0.25
C ALA A 726 -36.04 57.61 0.15
N ASP A 727 -36.72 56.49 0.43
CA ASP A 727 -38.08 56.42 0.97
C ASP A 727 -38.01 56.55 2.50
N VAL A 728 -37.96 57.79 2.94
CA VAL A 728 -37.85 58.17 4.38
C VAL A 728 -39.18 58.04 5.05
N SER A 729 -40.27 58.15 4.28
CA SER A 729 -41.68 58.06 4.76
C SER A 729 -42.08 56.59 4.99
N GLY A 730 -41.45 55.58 4.24
CA GLY A 730 -41.75 54.16 4.32
C GLY A 730 -43.00 53.75 3.54
N ASP A 731 -43.42 54.52 2.53
CA ASP A 731 -44.61 54.23 1.73
C ASP A 731 -44.33 53.53 0.40
N LEU A 732 -43.10 53.16 0.13
CA LEU A 732 -42.57 52.50 -1.08
C LEU A 732 -42.55 53.44 -2.30
N TYR A 733 -42.64 54.70 -2.15
CA TYR A 733 -42.43 55.71 -3.16
C TYR A 733 -41.50 56.82 -2.64
N VAL A 734 -40.55 57.22 -3.46
CA VAL A 734 -39.75 58.41 -3.17
C VAL A 734 -40.41 59.61 -3.85
N ASP A 735 -41.05 60.46 -3.09
CA ASP A 735 -41.82 61.58 -3.58
C ASP A 735 -41.72 62.84 -2.72
N ALA A 736 -42.70 63.72 -2.81
CA ALA A 736 -42.72 64.95 -2.07
C ALA A 736 -42.88 64.76 -0.54
N ALA A 737 -43.34 63.57 -0.09
CA ALA A 737 -43.40 63.25 1.34
C ALA A 737 -42.02 63.11 1.92
N ASP A 738 -41.15 62.33 1.24
CA ASP A 738 -39.76 62.11 1.65
C ASP A 738 -38.94 63.39 1.61
N LEU A 739 -39.05 64.09 0.50
CA LEU A 739 -38.43 65.41 0.40
C LEU A 739 -38.84 66.34 1.57
N SER A 740 -40.10 66.33 1.94
CA SER A 740 -40.56 67.14 3.05
C SER A 740 -40.01 66.74 4.41
N MET A 741 -39.78 65.44 4.60
CA MET A 741 -39.14 64.90 5.80
C MET A 741 -37.66 65.29 5.89
N ILE A 742 -36.89 65.18 4.77
CA ILE A 742 -35.49 65.67 4.70
C ILE A 742 -35.45 67.18 5.10
N LEU A 743 -36.34 68.02 4.48
CA LEU A 743 -36.32 69.40 4.70
C LEU A 743 -36.77 69.78 6.15
N ALA A 744 -37.70 69.00 6.73
CA ALA A 744 -38.17 69.23 8.10
C ALA A 744 -37.09 68.84 9.15
N ASN A 745 -36.21 67.97 8.86
CA ASN A 745 -35.16 67.54 9.75
C ASN A 745 -33.78 68.12 9.43
N TRP A 746 -33.69 69.07 8.52
CA TRP A 746 -32.46 69.69 8.02
C TRP A 746 -31.53 70.14 9.13
N GLY A 747 -30.28 69.74 9.16
CA GLY A 747 -29.27 70.06 10.17
C GLY A 747 -29.43 69.30 11.48
N GLY A 748 -30.41 68.37 11.57
CA GLY A 748 -30.63 67.49 12.71
C GLY A 748 -30.03 66.07 12.45
N SER A 749 -30.04 65.28 13.53
CA SER A 749 -29.70 63.85 13.44
C SER A 749 -30.99 63.05 13.63
N GLY A 750 -31.29 62.07 12.74
CA GLY A 750 -32.48 61.22 12.86
C GLY A 750 -33.10 60.84 11.53
N SER A 751 -34.44 60.71 11.45
CA SER A 751 -35.11 60.33 10.20
C SER A 751 -34.82 61.35 9.10
N GLY A 752 -34.12 60.91 8.06
CA GLY A 752 -33.60 61.75 6.99
C GLY A 752 -32.08 61.83 6.89
N ASP A 753 -31.32 61.39 7.89
CA ASP A 753 -29.86 61.12 7.80
C ASP A 753 -29.67 59.81 7.15
N ILE A 754 -29.67 59.81 5.80
CA ILE A 754 -29.67 58.61 4.94
C ILE A 754 -28.25 57.98 4.83
N ASP A 755 -27.25 58.87 4.87
CA ASP A 755 -25.83 58.39 4.79
C ASP A 755 -25.21 58.05 6.16
N GLY A 756 -25.94 58.32 7.26
CA GLY A 756 -25.58 58.00 8.64
C GLY A 756 -24.40 58.82 9.17
N ASN A 757 -24.12 60.00 8.58
CA ASN A 757 -23.07 60.91 9.04
C ASN A 757 -23.38 61.71 10.30
N GLY A 758 -24.63 61.64 10.80
CA GLY A 758 -25.14 62.32 12.00
C GLY A 758 -25.77 63.69 11.72
N SER A 759 -25.98 64.07 10.47
CA SER A 759 -26.59 65.35 10.07
C SER A 759 -27.42 65.19 8.79
N VAL A 760 -28.66 65.59 8.79
CA VAL A 760 -29.48 65.68 7.57
C VAL A 760 -29.01 66.86 6.75
N ASP A 761 -28.39 66.66 5.61
CA ASP A 761 -27.74 67.66 4.77
C ASP A 761 -27.99 67.54 3.28
N GLY A 762 -27.13 68.19 2.45
CA GLY A 762 -27.24 68.15 1.00
C GLY A 762 -26.91 66.78 0.36
N ILE A 763 -26.25 65.89 1.09
CA ILE A 763 -25.93 64.51 0.61
C ILE A 763 -27.22 63.70 0.69
N ASP A 764 -27.95 63.75 1.80
CA ASP A 764 -29.22 63.05 2.03
C ASP A 764 -30.28 63.52 1.03
N LEU A 765 -30.38 64.84 0.86
CA LEU A 765 -31.26 65.43 -0.15
C LEU A 765 -30.92 64.89 -1.58
N SER A 766 -29.65 64.74 -1.90
CA SER A 766 -29.24 64.20 -3.21
C SER A 766 -29.70 62.79 -3.40
N VAL A 767 -29.70 61.94 -2.36
CA VAL A 767 -30.17 60.55 -2.41
C VAL A 767 -31.71 60.52 -2.67
N VAL A 768 -32.49 61.31 -2.03
CA VAL A 768 -33.95 61.41 -2.29
C VAL A 768 -34.24 61.89 -3.70
N LEU A 769 -33.52 62.93 -4.17
CA LEU A 769 -33.73 63.44 -5.53
C LEU A 769 -33.27 62.44 -6.63
N ALA A 770 -32.22 61.63 -6.38
CA ALA A 770 -31.76 60.63 -7.26
C ALA A 770 -32.67 59.39 -7.29
N GLY A 771 -33.34 59.09 -6.19
CA GLY A 771 -34.25 57.94 -6.03
C GLY A 771 -35.69 58.19 -6.41
N TRP A 772 -36.06 59.38 -6.93
CA TRP A 772 -37.40 59.81 -7.18
C TRP A 772 -38.26 58.87 -8.01
N GLY A 773 -39.35 58.32 -7.46
CA GLY A 773 -40.29 57.40 -8.07
C GLY A 773 -40.60 56.21 -7.18
N ALA A 774 -41.16 55.15 -7.77
CA ALA A 774 -41.40 53.92 -7.03
C ALA A 774 -40.07 53.27 -6.57
N CYS A 775 -40.02 52.79 -5.33
CA CYS A 775 -38.89 51.97 -4.85
C CYS A 775 -38.74 50.72 -5.70
N PRO A 776 -37.50 50.29 -6.03
CA PRO A 776 -37.24 49.19 -6.94
C PRO A 776 -37.76 47.85 -6.41
#